data_ae667ac1591178a720488b19ea77336a
#
_entry.id   ae667ac1591178a720488b19ea77336a
#
_cell.length_a   1.000
_cell.length_b   1.000
_cell.length_c   1.000
_cell.angle_alpha   90.00
_cell.angle_beta   90.00
_cell.angle_gamma   90.00
#
_symmetry.space_group_name_H-M   'P 1'
#
loop_
_entity.id
_entity.type
_entity.pdbx_description
1 polymer ?
#
loop_
_entity_poly.entity_id
_entity_poly.type
_entity_poly.pdbx_seq_one_letter_code
_entity_poly.pdbx_strand_id
1 'polypeptide(L)'
;LLTLACALAGSVNAQYVQQGGKLTGGAPSGNAEQGHSVALSSDGNTAIVGGPDDSPSLACAVNFSPVPCTLLYNGAVWVYTRSGGVWTQQGNKLVPPGGGDAGFSVALSGDGNTAIVGGPNADPIWFDPHSPPIGFAGAAWVFTRSGDVWTQQGGALSGSDAVMANFGNAAQQGASVALSSDGNTAIVGGPGDNNFAGAAWVFTRSGGVWTQQGSGLAATDAVGSATQGSSVALSADGNTAMVGGPGDNGGAGAVWVFTRSGSVWTQQGGKLARIGAVGSAAQGSSLALSADGNTALVGGPGDNGGAGATWVFTRSGGVWTQQGGKLAGTGAVGSATQGSSLALSADGNTAVVGGSGDNGNAGATWVFTRSGGVWTQQGSKLVGIGAAGNAAQGYSVALSGDGSTVLVGGYADDTAGAAWVFVAQTGSPSPIAIRAQNGVLNGASFASPTIAPGTFMSIFGTNLASATASWDIVDNQLPTTLGGTSVLVNGENANIAYVSPGQINFLAPAGCSSGDVSVQVLTSNGTSNSTAVPGSTVSPGLFMFSQGNAHYAISTLPDGAYAIPSGLLPAEANVRAAKPGDVLAFWATGLGPTTPPYPEGQVVTPQNRGILASLATVAIGGKNATVEWAGIVGAGLYQINAQVPDVPAGDNAVAVTVGGVPAQSGANIYVGN
;
A
#
# COMPACT_ATOMS: atom_id res chain seq x y z
N LEU A 1 42.21 -26.03 -14.90
CA LEU A 1 41.11 -25.07 -15.17
C LEU A 1 40.02 -25.30 -14.12
N LEU A 2 40.13 -24.59 -13.00
CA LEU A 2 39.12 -24.54 -11.95
C LEU A 2 38.16 -23.39 -12.30
N THR A 3 36.93 -23.68 -12.67
CA THR A 3 35.83 -22.70 -12.77
C THR A 3 35.25 -22.47 -11.39
N LEU A 4 35.52 -21.30 -10.85
CA LEU A 4 34.95 -20.79 -9.61
C LEU A 4 33.47 -20.42 -9.89
N ALA A 5 32.54 -21.28 -9.46
CA ALA A 5 31.11 -20.94 -9.43
C ALA A 5 30.88 -19.98 -8.25
N CYS A 6 30.78 -18.70 -8.57
CA CYS A 6 30.29 -17.69 -7.62
C CYS A 6 28.80 -17.91 -7.40
N ALA A 7 28.44 -18.58 -6.30
CA ALA A 7 27.06 -18.64 -5.87
C ALA A 7 26.62 -17.22 -5.47
N LEU A 8 25.89 -16.55 -6.34
CA LEU A 8 25.09 -15.39 -5.99
C LEU A 8 24.00 -15.90 -5.03
N ALA A 9 24.24 -15.73 -3.73
CA ALA A 9 23.16 -15.78 -2.75
C ALA A 9 22.20 -14.63 -3.09
N GLY A 10 21.15 -14.93 -3.85
CA GLY A 10 20.05 -14.01 -4.07
C GLY A 10 19.49 -13.64 -2.70
N SER A 11 19.54 -12.37 -2.35
CA SER A 11 18.86 -11.82 -1.19
C SER A 11 17.37 -12.18 -1.33
N VAL A 12 16.88 -13.01 -0.43
CA VAL A 12 15.44 -13.31 -0.31
C VAL A 12 14.78 -12.01 0.12
N ASN A 13 14.09 -11.33 -0.80
CA ASN A 13 13.38 -10.09 -0.53
C ASN A 13 12.20 -10.43 0.40
N ALA A 14 12.24 -9.94 1.64
CA ALA A 14 11.16 -10.10 2.59
C ALA A 14 9.90 -9.40 2.04
N GLN A 15 8.85 -10.17 1.79
CA GLN A 15 7.54 -9.60 1.45
C GLN A 15 6.83 -9.24 2.76
N TYR A 16 6.30 -8.01 2.85
CA TYR A 16 5.49 -7.60 3.99
C TYR A 16 4.02 -7.92 3.73
N VAL A 17 3.37 -8.51 4.74
CA VAL A 17 1.93 -8.82 4.70
C VAL A 17 1.23 -8.19 5.88
N GLN A 18 -0.03 -7.77 5.69
CA GLN A 18 -0.83 -7.22 6.78
C GLN A 18 -1.08 -8.28 7.84
N GLN A 19 -0.86 -7.90 9.12
CA GLN A 19 -1.11 -8.73 10.29
C GLN A 19 -2.39 -8.29 11.00
N GLY A 20 -3.44 -9.05 10.86
CA GLY A 20 -4.73 -8.75 11.49
C GLY A 20 -5.54 -7.66 10.78
N GLY A 21 -6.59 -7.17 11.43
CA GLY A 21 -7.38 -6.02 11.00
C GLY A 21 -6.67 -4.70 11.29
N LYS A 22 -7.25 -3.57 10.85
CA LYS A 22 -6.80 -2.24 11.24
C LYS A 22 -6.95 -2.04 12.76
N LEU A 23 -6.02 -1.33 13.37
CA LEU A 23 -6.07 -0.94 14.77
C LEU A 23 -6.91 0.33 14.88
N THR A 24 -7.98 0.25 15.67
CA THR A 24 -8.83 1.37 16.05
C THR A 24 -8.97 1.38 17.56
N GLY A 25 -8.60 2.49 18.20
CA GLY A 25 -8.64 2.62 19.65
C GLY A 25 -10.07 2.73 20.17
N GLY A 26 -10.32 2.10 21.30
CA GLY A 26 -11.60 2.17 21.98
C GLY A 26 -11.91 3.56 22.53
N ALA A 27 -13.21 3.89 22.60
CA ALA A 27 -13.73 5.15 23.15
C ALA A 27 -13.14 6.44 22.53
N PRO A 28 -13.04 6.55 21.18
CA PRO A 28 -12.71 7.82 20.56
C PRO A 28 -13.81 8.83 20.84
N SER A 29 -13.47 10.10 20.89
CA SER A 29 -14.41 11.18 21.09
C SER A 29 -14.32 12.15 19.91
N GLY A 30 -15.39 12.30 19.17
CA GLY A 30 -15.39 13.10 17.95
C GLY A 30 -14.62 12.44 16.80
N ASN A 31 -14.03 13.27 15.94
CA ASN A 31 -13.15 12.86 14.84
C ASN A 31 -11.72 12.74 15.35
N ALA A 32 -11.37 11.63 15.97
CA ALA A 32 -10.15 11.50 16.76
C ALA A 32 -8.84 11.55 15.96
N GLU A 33 -8.88 11.32 14.63
CA GLU A 33 -7.72 11.26 13.74
C GLU A 33 -6.65 10.25 14.17
N GLN A 34 -7.05 9.07 14.65
CA GLN A 34 -6.12 7.99 15.02
C GLN A 34 -5.21 7.63 13.84
N GLY A 35 -3.92 7.45 14.11
CA GLY A 35 -2.94 7.22 13.05
C GLY A 35 -2.34 8.51 12.49
N HIS A 36 -2.67 9.68 13.05
CA HIS A 36 -1.95 10.93 12.76
C HIS A 36 -0.46 10.78 13.06
N SER A 37 -0.12 10.13 14.16
CA SER A 37 1.24 9.75 14.51
C SER A 37 1.27 8.31 15.01
N VAL A 38 2.37 7.59 14.75
CA VAL A 38 2.56 6.21 15.22
C VAL A 38 4.01 5.98 15.65
N ALA A 39 4.21 5.10 16.63
CA ALA A 39 5.54 4.61 17.02
C ALA A 39 5.49 3.14 17.40
N LEU A 40 6.64 2.43 17.26
CA LEU A 40 6.86 1.04 17.63
C LEU A 40 8.05 0.90 18.57
N SER A 41 7.98 -0.05 19.50
CA SER A 41 9.15 -0.53 20.25
C SER A 41 10.15 -1.24 19.33
N SER A 42 11.42 -1.34 19.75
CA SER A 42 12.46 -1.98 18.95
C SER A 42 12.15 -3.46 18.63
N ASP A 43 11.47 -4.17 19.53
CA ASP A 43 11.03 -5.55 19.34
C ASP A 43 9.75 -5.68 18.50
N GLY A 44 9.13 -4.54 18.12
CA GLY A 44 7.90 -4.49 17.35
C GLY A 44 6.66 -5.03 18.07
N ASN A 45 6.67 -5.15 19.42
CA ASN A 45 5.57 -5.72 20.19
C ASN A 45 4.73 -4.71 20.96
N THR A 46 5.18 -3.45 21.05
CA THR A 46 4.40 -2.33 21.61
C THR A 46 4.24 -1.25 20.55
N ALA A 47 3.01 -0.83 20.30
CA ALA A 47 2.67 0.25 19.38
C ALA A 47 1.93 1.36 20.11
N ILE A 48 2.18 2.60 19.71
CA ILE A 48 1.41 3.76 20.16
C ILE A 48 0.84 4.48 18.92
N VAL A 49 -0.43 4.89 19.01
CA VAL A 49 -1.18 5.55 17.95
C VAL A 49 -1.75 6.85 18.50
N GLY A 50 -1.36 7.96 17.92
CA GLY A 50 -1.84 9.30 18.29
C GLY A 50 -3.10 9.68 17.53
N GLY A 51 -3.96 10.44 18.19
CA GLY A 51 -5.17 11.04 17.64
C GLY A 51 -5.39 12.42 18.22
N PRO A 52 -4.85 13.47 17.60
CA PRO A 52 -4.82 14.82 18.16
C PRO A 52 -6.19 15.46 18.30
N ASP A 53 -7.15 15.10 17.46
CA ASP A 53 -8.50 15.69 17.45
C ASP A 53 -9.48 14.98 18.43
N ASP A 54 -8.97 14.08 19.27
CA ASP A 54 -9.80 13.43 20.29
C ASP A 54 -10.17 14.38 21.42
N SER A 55 -11.32 14.12 22.04
CA SER A 55 -11.77 14.81 23.25
C SER A 55 -11.90 16.34 23.09
N PRO A 56 -12.80 16.82 22.19
CA PRO A 56 -13.01 18.25 22.00
C PRO A 56 -13.52 18.92 23.26
N SER A 57 -13.04 20.13 23.54
CA SER A 57 -13.45 20.99 24.63
C SER A 57 -13.64 22.44 24.17
N LEU A 58 -14.46 23.21 24.88
CA LEU A 58 -14.67 24.63 24.57
C LEU A 58 -13.89 25.50 25.55
N ALA A 59 -12.93 26.27 25.05
CA ALA A 59 -12.30 27.34 25.78
C ALA A 59 -13.04 28.65 25.50
N CYS A 60 -13.70 29.19 26.51
CA CYS A 60 -14.51 30.39 26.38
C CYS A 60 -13.91 31.58 27.17
N ALA A 61 -13.89 32.75 26.56
CA ALA A 61 -13.53 33.99 27.25
C ALA A 61 -14.60 34.32 28.32
N VAL A 62 -14.16 34.61 29.53
CA VAL A 62 -15.07 34.99 30.63
C VAL A 62 -15.49 36.43 30.48
N ASN A 63 -16.75 36.74 30.88
CA ASN A 63 -17.30 38.09 30.96
C ASN A 63 -17.66 38.79 29.62
N PHE A 64 -17.90 38.02 28.55
CA PHE A 64 -18.45 38.55 27.28
C PHE A 64 -19.90 38.10 27.04
N SER A 65 -20.66 38.91 26.30
CA SER A 65 -21.96 38.53 25.77
C SER A 65 -22.09 39.04 24.33
N PRO A 66 -22.14 38.19 23.29
CA PRO A 66 -21.94 36.74 23.35
C PRO A 66 -20.51 36.34 23.73
N VAL A 67 -20.36 35.23 24.47
CA VAL A 67 -19.06 34.70 24.91
C VAL A 67 -18.33 34.12 23.70
N PRO A 68 -17.18 34.66 23.27
CA PRO A 68 -16.39 34.04 22.23
C PRO A 68 -15.74 32.74 22.77
N CYS A 69 -16.04 31.63 22.12
CA CYS A 69 -15.49 30.34 22.46
C CYS A 69 -14.66 29.78 21.31
N THR A 70 -13.53 29.18 21.61
CA THR A 70 -12.69 28.43 20.66
C THR A 70 -12.81 26.94 20.98
N LEU A 71 -13.06 26.12 19.95
CA LEU A 71 -12.98 24.68 20.10
C LEU A 71 -11.51 24.27 20.20
N LEU A 72 -11.14 23.62 21.29
CA LEU A 72 -9.84 23.04 21.50
C LEU A 72 -9.99 21.53 21.59
N TYR A 73 -8.97 20.79 21.13
CA TYR A 73 -8.89 19.35 21.30
C TYR A 73 -7.85 19.04 22.37
N ASN A 74 -8.16 18.13 23.28
CA ASN A 74 -7.17 17.66 24.24
C ASN A 74 -6.21 16.67 23.58
N GLY A 75 -6.71 15.94 22.59
CA GLY A 75 -6.00 14.84 21.97
C GLY A 75 -5.88 13.62 22.86
N ALA A 76 -5.47 12.52 22.30
CA ALA A 76 -5.23 11.28 23.02
C ALA A 76 -4.25 10.36 22.28
N VAL A 77 -3.75 9.35 23.00
CA VAL A 77 -2.98 8.26 22.42
C VAL A 77 -3.48 6.92 22.92
N TRP A 78 -3.44 5.91 22.04
CA TRP A 78 -3.80 4.52 22.34
C TRP A 78 -2.56 3.65 22.26
N VAL A 79 -2.39 2.78 23.25
CA VAL A 79 -1.28 1.83 23.30
C VAL A 79 -1.79 0.45 22.96
N TYR A 80 -1.05 -0.28 22.16
CA TYR A 80 -1.34 -1.66 21.78
C TYR A 80 -0.13 -2.54 22.09
N THR A 81 -0.41 -3.78 22.48
CA THR A 81 0.62 -4.81 22.67
C THR A 81 0.31 -6.03 21.81
N ARG A 82 1.35 -6.71 21.34
CA ARG A 82 1.24 -7.89 20.47
C ARG A 82 1.66 -9.15 21.23
N SER A 83 0.80 -10.17 21.21
CA SER A 83 1.10 -11.49 21.73
C SER A 83 0.56 -12.56 20.76
N GLY A 84 1.41 -13.51 20.38
CA GLY A 84 1.04 -14.56 19.43
C GLY A 84 0.57 -14.04 18.07
N GLY A 85 1.06 -12.87 17.64
CA GLY A 85 0.64 -12.23 16.38
C GLY A 85 -0.68 -11.45 16.45
N VAL A 86 -1.31 -11.39 17.62
CA VAL A 86 -2.56 -10.65 17.84
C VAL A 86 -2.27 -9.35 18.58
N TRP A 87 -2.76 -8.23 18.06
CA TRP A 87 -2.67 -6.90 18.66
C TRP A 87 -3.89 -6.61 19.51
N THR A 88 -3.68 -6.17 20.74
CA THR A 88 -4.73 -5.78 21.68
C THR A 88 -4.42 -4.42 22.29
N GLN A 89 -5.45 -3.58 22.44
CA GLN A 89 -5.30 -2.32 23.15
C GLN A 89 -4.96 -2.57 24.62
N GLN A 90 -3.93 -1.88 25.13
CA GLN A 90 -3.51 -1.95 26.52
C GLN A 90 -4.08 -0.78 27.33
N GLY A 91 -5.06 -1.07 28.16
CA GLY A 91 -5.70 -0.06 29.01
C GLY A 91 -6.57 0.96 28.26
N ASN A 92 -6.87 2.06 28.92
CA ASN A 92 -7.60 3.18 28.34
C ASN A 92 -6.66 4.08 27.52
N LYS A 93 -7.25 4.95 26.66
CA LYS A 93 -6.48 6.01 26.02
C LYS A 93 -5.79 6.92 27.05
N LEU A 94 -4.59 7.38 26.73
CA LEU A 94 -3.84 8.31 27.55
C LEU A 94 -4.18 9.75 27.11
N VAL A 95 -4.63 10.57 28.03
CA VAL A 95 -4.97 11.97 27.79
C VAL A 95 -4.20 12.82 28.80
N PRO A 96 -3.17 13.58 28.38
CA PRO A 96 -2.45 14.45 29.30
C PRO A 96 -3.30 15.66 29.69
N PRO A 97 -3.16 16.19 30.91
CA PRO A 97 -3.86 17.39 31.31
C PRO A 97 -3.46 18.60 30.47
N GLY A 98 -4.43 19.33 29.95
CA GLY A 98 -4.20 20.50 29.09
C GLY A 98 -3.59 20.17 27.74
N GLY A 99 -3.89 18.98 27.22
CA GLY A 99 -3.19 18.29 26.14
C GLY A 99 -3.00 19.01 24.82
N GLY A 100 -3.88 19.95 24.41
CA GLY A 100 -3.71 20.75 23.19
C GLY A 100 -3.20 19.97 21.98
N ASP A 101 -4.05 19.09 21.40
CA ASP A 101 -3.78 18.17 20.33
C ASP A 101 -2.72 17.10 20.69
N ALA A 102 -2.73 16.60 21.92
CA ALA A 102 -1.83 15.52 22.34
C ALA A 102 -1.99 14.28 21.44
N GLY A 103 -0.86 13.73 20.97
CA GLY A 103 -0.86 12.69 19.95
C GLY A 103 -0.63 13.22 18.54
N PHE A 104 -0.40 14.54 18.40
CA PHE A 104 0.10 15.12 17.13
C PHE A 104 1.44 14.49 16.73
N SER A 105 2.31 14.24 17.69
CA SER A 105 3.53 13.47 17.52
C SER A 105 3.72 12.50 18.68
N VAL A 106 4.31 11.33 18.43
CA VAL A 106 4.58 10.31 19.45
C VAL A 106 5.92 9.63 19.21
N ALA A 107 6.60 9.20 20.28
CA ALA A 107 7.74 8.31 20.20
C ALA A 107 7.76 7.32 21.38
N LEU A 108 8.39 6.15 21.19
CA LEU A 108 8.60 5.10 22.19
C LEU A 108 10.09 4.86 22.43
N SER A 109 10.45 4.51 23.67
CA SER A 109 11.75 3.91 23.97
C SER A 109 11.90 2.53 23.31
N GLY A 110 13.12 2.06 23.15
CA GLY A 110 13.41 0.79 22.53
C GLY A 110 12.73 -0.41 23.20
N ASP A 111 12.60 -0.37 24.53
CA ASP A 111 11.91 -1.39 25.33
C ASP A 111 10.37 -1.22 25.36
N GLY A 112 9.84 -0.17 24.74
CA GLY A 112 8.42 0.14 24.71
C GLY A 112 7.81 0.52 26.07
N ASN A 113 8.62 0.93 27.09
CA ASN A 113 8.13 1.25 28.42
C ASN A 113 8.13 2.76 28.75
N THR A 114 8.67 3.59 27.87
CA THR A 114 8.60 5.06 27.96
C THR A 114 8.03 5.61 26.66
N ALA A 115 7.00 6.42 26.75
CA ALA A 115 6.38 7.12 25.64
C ALA A 115 6.50 8.64 25.84
N ILE A 116 6.75 9.38 24.76
CA ILE A 116 6.60 10.83 24.72
C ILE A 116 5.50 11.19 23.73
N VAL A 117 4.66 12.14 24.12
CA VAL A 117 3.47 12.59 23.40
C VAL A 117 3.55 14.10 23.25
N GLY A 118 3.57 14.60 22.03
CA GLY A 118 3.57 16.04 21.73
C GLY A 118 2.17 16.56 21.48
N GLY A 119 1.97 17.83 21.88
CA GLY A 119 0.75 18.60 21.66
C GLY A 119 1.10 20.06 21.36
N PRO A 120 1.23 20.44 20.08
CA PRO A 120 1.71 21.78 19.70
C PRO A 120 0.74 22.92 20.04
N ASN A 121 -0.51 22.61 20.32
CA ASN A 121 -1.53 23.57 20.70
C ASN A 121 -1.82 23.58 22.22
N ALA A 122 -0.92 23.00 23.01
CA ALA A 122 -0.97 23.11 24.46
C ALA A 122 -0.59 24.52 24.95
N ASP A 123 -1.00 24.83 26.17
CA ASP A 123 -0.69 26.09 26.85
C ASP A 123 -1.01 27.33 26.00
N PRO A 124 -2.33 27.64 25.82
CA PRO A 124 -2.76 28.76 25.00
C PRO A 124 -2.28 30.11 25.57
N ILE A 125 -1.71 30.96 24.69
CA ILE A 125 -1.20 32.27 25.03
C ILE A 125 -2.31 33.31 24.80
N TRP A 126 -2.66 34.05 25.86
CA TRP A 126 -3.69 35.08 25.86
C TRP A 126 -3.02 36.46 25.90
N PHE A 127 -3.35 37.34 24.94
CA PHE A 127 -2.98 38.76 25.01
C PHE A 127 -3.85 39.50 26.05
N ASP A 128 -5.10 39.09 26.08
CA ASP A 128 -6.11 39.58 27.01
C ASP A 128 -6.97 38.38 27.43
N PRO A 129 -7.18 38.08 28.71
CA PRO A 129 -8.00 36.96 29.16
C PRO A 129 -9.46 37.02 28.67
N HIS A 130 -9.86 38.15 28.03
CA HIS A 130 -11.16 38.34 27.45
C HIS A 130 -11.21 38.18 25.91
N SER A 131 -10.09 37.78 25.27
CA SER A 131 -9.97 37.51 23.84
C SER A 131 -9.67 36.04 23.59
N PRO A 132 -9.87 35.50 22.38
CA PRO A 132 -9.33 34.20 22.01
C PRO A 132 -7.81 34.16 22.16
N PRO A 133 -7.21 32.98 22.40
CA PRO A 133 -5.76 32.87 22.48
C PRO A 133 -5.12 33.33 21.17
N ILE A 134 -3.98 34.00 21.28
CA ILE A 134 -3.23 34.53 20.13
C ILE A 134 -2.16 33.55 19.62
N GLY A 135 -1.94 32.44 20.33
CA GLY A 135 -1.00 31.39 19.95
C GLY A 135 -0.90 30.32 21.03
N PHE A 136 -0.10 29.29 20.77
CA PHE A 136 0.08 28.17 21.67
C PHE A 136 1.57 27.89 21.85
N ALA A 137 2.07 27.85 23.12
CA ALA A 137 3.45 27.53 23.40
C ALA A 137 3.80 26.09 22.98
N GLY A 138 2.82 25.20 23.12
CA GLY A 138 2.99 23.77 22.89
C GLY A 138 3.80 23.10 24.00
N ALA A 139 3.70 21.78 24.09
CA ALA A 139 4.41 20.99 25.08
C ALA A 139 4.52 19.51 24.65
N ALA A 140 5.29 18.74 25.43
CA ALA A 140 5.29 17.29 25.35
C ALA A 140 5.17 16.66 26.75
N TRP A 141 4.55 15.49 26.84
CA TRP A 141 4.37 14.75 28.09
C TRP A 141 5.00 13.38 27.97
N VAL A 142 5.59 12.93 29.07
CA VAL A 142 6.19 11.60 29.16
C VAL A 142 5.29 10.68 29.98
N PHE A 143 5.07 9.48 29.47
CA PHE A 143 4.40 8.39 30.16
C PHE A 143 5.36 7.22 30.33
N THR A 144 5.28 6.55 31.48
CA THR A 144 6.05 5.32 31.74
C THR A 144 5.13 4.18 32.09
N ARG A 145 5.51 2.98 31.69
CA ARG A 145 4.74 1.75 31.91
C ARG A 145 5.36 0.90 33.01
N SER A 146 4.51 0.44 33.93
CA SER A 146 4.86 -0.58 34.94
C SER A 146 3.81 -1.69 34.87
N GLY A 147 4.20 -2.89 34.48
CA GLY A 147 3.29 -3.95 34.10
C GLY A 147 2.44 -3.49 32.91
N ASP A 148 1.11 -3.47 33.08
CA ASP A 148 0.15 -3.05 32.05
C ASP A 148 -0.39 -1.63 32.25
N VAL A 149 0.16 -0.89 33.22
CA VAL A 149 -0.34 0.43 33.61
C VAL A 149 0.62 1.52 33.13
N TRP A 150 0.10 2.46 32.35
CA TRP A 150 0.77 3.67 31.93
C TRP A 150 0.44 4.83 32.84
N THR A 151 1.46 5.55 33.29
CA THR A 151 1.33 6.72 34.16
C THR A 151 2.16 7.89 33.64
N GLN A 152 1.62 9.10 33.68
CA GLN A 152 2.38 10.28 33.34
C GLN A 152 3.53 10.48 34.32
N GLN A 153 4.72 10.78 33.82
CA GLN A 153 5.93 11.03 34.59
C GLN A 153 6.31 12.52 34.56
N GLY A 154 6.06 13.19 35.63
CA GLY A 154 6.37 14.62 35.76
C GLY A 154 5.36 15.55 35.09
N GLY A 155 5.72 16.82 34.94
CA GLY A 155 4.93 17.81 34.21
C GLY A 155 5.18 17.81 32.72
N ALA A 156 4.57 18.75 32.01
CA ALA A 156 4.84 18.99 30.59
C ALA A 156 6.31 19.44 30.39
N LEU A 157 6.92 18.96 29.32
CA LEU A 157 8.23 19.39 28.86
C LEU A 157 8.04 20.56 27.89
N SER A 158 8.57 21.71 28.20
CA SER A 158 8.62 22.87 27.34
C SER A 158 9.97 23.59 27.48
N GLY A 159 10.55 24.05 26.38
CA GLY A 159 11.82 24.76 26.38
C GLY A 159 11.68 26.14 27.03
N SER A 160 12.50 26.36 28.04
CA SER A 160 12.44 27.57 28.88
C SER A 160 12.93 28.83 28.20
N ASP A 161 13.67 28.70 27.09
CA ASP A 161 14.24 29.77 26.27
C ASP A 161 13.55 29.94 24.92
N ALA A 162 12.35 29.39 24.76
CA ALA A 162 11.54 29.58 23.57
C ALA A 162 11.20 31.08 23.37
N VAL A 163 11.38 31.57 22.14
CA VAL A 163 11.13 32.96 21.78
C VAL A 163 9.75 33.11 21.18
N MET A 164 8.85 33.72 21.94
CA MET A 164 7.52 34.08 21.44
C MET A 164 7.62 35.31 20.55
N ALA A 165 7.13 35.20 19.32
CA ALA A 165 7.09 36.34 18.42
C ALA A 165 5.90 37.28 18.75
N ASN A 166 6.00 38.54 18.36
CA ASN A 166 4.93 39.52 18.50
C ASN A 166 3.72 39.08 17.67
N PHE A 167 2.52 39.06 18.28
CA PHE A 167 1.23 38.77 17.67
C PHE A 167 1.01 37.33 17.18
N GLY A 168 0.95 36.38 18.09
CA GLY A 168 0.29 35.09 17.84
C GLY A 168 1.15 33.95 17.29
N ASN A 169 2.44 34.16 17.06
CA ASN A 169 3.35 33.09 16.67
C ASN A 169 4.05 32.53 17.90
N ALA A 170 3.55 31.42 18.40
CA ALA A 170 4.13 30.68 19.51
C ALA A 170 5.02 29.55 19.00
N ALA A 171 5.85 29.00 19.90
CA ALA A 171 6.89 28.03 19.52
C ALA A 171 6.33 26.73 18.96
N GLN A 172 5.07 26.35 19.29
CA GLN A 172 4.44 25.09 18.87
C GLN A 172 5.27 23.87 19.26
N GLN A 173 5.80 23.85 20.47
CA GLN A 173 6.61 22.75 20.99
C GLN A 173 5.76 21.47 21.04
N GLY A 174 6.37 20.33 20.71
CA GLY A 174 5.62 19.08 20.58
C GLY A 174 5.06 18.84 19.16
N ALA A 175 5.32 19.74 18.19
CA ALA A 175 5.03 19.45 16.79
C ALA A 175 5.78 18.20 16.30
N SER A 176 6.96 17.94 16.82
CA SER A 176 7.70 16.70 16.63
C SER A 176 8.41 16.28 17.90
N VAL A 177 8.53 14.97 18.15
CA VAL A 177 9.23 14.42 19.31
C VAL A 177 10.03 13.17 18.93
N ALA A 178 11.16 12.94 19.64
CA ALA A 178 11.89 11.69 19.57
C ALA A 178 12.46 11.31 20.94
N LEU A 179 12.72 10.00 21.17
CA LEU A 179 13.32 9.43 22.37
C LEU A 179 14.56 8.61 22.00
N SER A 180 15.58 8.64 22.89
CA SER A 180 16.66 7.65 22.86
C SER A 180 16.13 6.24 23.17
N SER A 181 16.86 5.20 22.78
CA SER A 181 16.43 3.81 22.98
C SER A 181 16.23 3.45 24.45
N ASP A 182 17.03 4.03 25.38
CA ASP A 182 16.90 3.84 26.82
C ASP A 182 15.79 4.71 27.45
N GLY A 183 15.13 5.55 26.65
CA GLY A 183 14.07 6.45 27.09
C GLY A 183 14.53 7.57 28.05
N ASN A 184 15.84 7.90 28.12
CA ASN A 184 16.37 8.89 29.05
C ASN A 184 16.80 10.22 28.39
N THR A 185 16.77 10.30 27.08
CA THR A 185 16.96 11.56 26.33
C THR A 185 15.77 11.77 25.40
N ALA A 186 15.16 12.95 25.47
CA ALA A 186 14.06 13.36 24.61
C ALA A 186 14.45 14.63 23.85
N ILE A 187 13.95 14.77 22.62
CA ILE A 187 14.00 16.00 21.85
C ILE A 187 12.60 16.42 21.45
N VAL A 188 12.30 17.70 21.57
CA VAL A 188 11.00 18.31 21.30
C VAL A 188 11.19 19.44 20.30
N GLY A 189 10.59 19.36 19.12
CA GLY A 189 10.64 20.37 18.09
C GLY A 189 9.53 21.41 18.26
N GLY A 190 9.87 22.65 17.89
CA GLY A 190 8.96 23.80 17.92
C GLY A 190 9.19 24.70 16.69
N PRO A 191 8.54 24.40 15.58
CA PRO A 191 8.79 25.10 14.31
C PRO A 191 8.34 26.55 14.27
N GLY A 192 7.45 26.95 15.19
CA GLY A 192 6.96 28.33 15.29
C GLY A 192 7.88 29.27 16.06
N ASP A 193 8.92 28.76 16.72
CA ASP A 193 9.84 29.57 17.53
C ASP A 193 10.48 30.68 16.71
N ASN A 194 10.66 31.85 17.35
CA ASN A 194 11.35 33.01 16.79
C ASN A 194 10.90 33.36 15.35
N ASN A 195 9.62 33.63 15.14
CA ASN A 195 9.00 33.96 13.82
C ASN A 195 9.21 32.85 12.76
N PHE A 196 8.97 31.61 13.13
CA PHE A 196 9.14 30.44 12.25
C PHE A 196 10.61 30.18 11.83
N ALA A 197 11.61 30.77 12.50
CA ALA A 197 12.97 30.27 12.39
C ALA A 197 13.03 28.81 12.91
N GLY A 198 12.30 28.56 14.01
CA GLY A 198 12.14 27.28 14.63
C GLY A 198 13.36 26.84 15.46
N ALA A 199 13.15 25.93 16.39
CA ALA A 199 14.18 25.31 17.21
C ALA A 199 13.75 23.92 17.71
N ALA A 200 14.67 23.22 18.39
CA ALA A 200 14.36 21.97 19.11
C ALA A 200 15.06 21.97 20.46
N TRP A 201 14.38 21.44 21.50
CA TRP A 201 14.92 21.39 22.87
C TRP A 201 15.18 19.96 23.29
N VAL A 202 16.31 19.75 23.94
CA VAL A 202 16.70 18.45 24.46
C VAL A 202 16.46 18.40 25.96
N PHE A 203 15.87 17.30 26.39
CA PHE A 203 15.63 16.99 27.80
C PHE A 203 16.30 15.67 28.14
N THR A 204 16.86 15.58 29.38
CA THR A 204 17.44 14.34 29.91
C THR A 204 16.77 13.96 31.21
N ARG A 205 16.62 12.64 31.45
CA ARG A 205 15.98 12.07 32.63
C ARG A 205 17.04 11.47 33.58
N SER A 206 16.97 11.85 34.85
CA SER A 206 17.74 11.23 35.92
C SER A 206 16.87 11.06 37.18
N GLY A 207 16.82 9.84 37.72
CA GLY A 207 15.98 9.55 38.89
C GLY A 207 14.49 9.82 38.67
N GLY A 208 14.00 9.69 37.43
CA GLY A 208 12.60 9.97 37.04
C GLY A 208 12.28 11.45 36.84
N VAL A 209 13.25 12.36 36.98
CA VAL A 209 13.09 13.80 36.78
C VAL A 209 13.68 14.21 35.45
N TRP A 210 12.87 14.91 34.64
CA TRP A 210 13.27 15.46 33.32
C TRP A 210 13.79 16.89 33.49
N THR A 211 14.93 17.20 32.90
CA THR A 211 15.53 18.53 32.87
C THR A 211 16.00 18.91 31.49
N GLN A 212 15.77 20.18 31.08
CA GLN A 212 16.28 20.70 29.81
C GLN A 212 17.81 20.69 29.83
N GLN A 213 18.41 20.28 28.71
CA GLN A 213 19.87 20.23 28.55
C GLN A 213 20.34 21.28 27.52
N GLY A 214 20.88 22.38 28.05
CA GLY A 214 21.33 23.49 27.21
C GLY A 214 20.18 24.36 26.69
N SER A 215 20.51 25.24 25.76
CA SER A 215 19.54 26.07 25.05
C SER A 215 18.92 25.31 23.86
N GLY A 216 17.86 25.88 23.28
CA GLY A 216 17.26 25.37 22.04
C GLY A 216 18.30 25.21 20.93
N LEU A 217 18.24 24.08 20.24
CA LEU A 217 19.07 23.78 19.07
C LEU A 217 18.51 24.54 17.88
N ALA A 218 19.21 25.57 17.47
CA ALA A 218 18.92 26.35 16.27
C ALA A 218 20.20 26.46 15.44
N ALA A 219 20.10 26.13 14.16
CA ALA A 219 21.26 26.15 13.27
C ALA A 219 21.59 27.58 12.83
N THR A 220 22.88 27.86 12.68
CA THR A 220 23.40 29.21 12.37
C THR A 220 23.40 29.54 10.88
N ASP A 221 23.26 28.52 10.02
CA ASP A 221 23.27 28.65 8.55
C ASP A 221 21.89 28.46 7.88
N ALA A 222 20.82 28.55 8.69
CA ALA A 222 19.43 28.56 8.20
C ALA A 222 19.12 29.85 7.43
N VAL A 223 18.25 29.75 6.42
CA VAL A 223 17.88 30.87 5.54
C VAL A 223 16.37 31.12 5.57
N GLY A 224 15.97 32.30 6.03
CA GLY A 224 14.56 32.70 6.12
C GLY A 224 13.82 32.00 7.25
N SER A 225 12.51 31.84 7.12
CA SER A 225 11.65 31.11 8.05
C SER A 225 11.83 29.61 7.86
N ALA A 226 12.92 29.06 8.39
CA ALA A 226 13.34 27.68 8.12
C ALA A 226 12.43 26.62 8.76
N THR A 227 11.61 26.99 9.76
CA THR A 227 10.75 26.09 10.52
C THR A 227 11.49 24.90 11.13
N GLN A 228 12.68 25.18 11.71
CA GLN A 228 13.48 24.16 12.37
C GLN A 228 12.68 23.48 13.50
N GLY A 229 12.82 22.17 13.63
CA GLY A 229 12.01 21.42 14.58
C GLY A 229 10.63 20.98 14.03
N SER A 230 10.34 21.20 12.73
CA SER A 230 9.18 20.55 12.10
C SER A 230 9.28 19.03 12.15
N SER A 231 10.48 18.49 12.09
CA SER A 231 10.79 17.09 12.34
C SER A 231 12.08 16.97 13.14
N VAL A 232 12.15 15.95 13.99
CA VAL A 232 13.35 15.66 14.79
C VAL A 232 13.62 14.16 14.82
N ALA A 233 14.89 13.76 14.94
CA ALA A 233 15.30 12.38 15.18
C ALA A 233 16.47 12.30 16.14
N LEU A 234 16.57 11.20 16.91
CA LEU A 234 17.68 10.91 17.84
C LEU A 234 18.30 9.55 17.51
N SER A 235 19.62 9.43 17.66
CA SER A 235 20.30 8.14 17.73
C SER A 235 19.90 7.35 18.99
N ALA A 236 20.08 6.03 18.96
CA ALA A 236 19.70 5.16 20.08
C ALA A 236 20.38 5.54 21.42
N ASP A 237 21.62 6.03 21.37
CA ASP A 237 22.39 6.51 22.53
C ASP A 237 22.04 7.94 22.95
N GLY A 238 21.16 8.61 22.20
CA GLY A 238 20.75 9.99 22.44
C GLY A 238 21.87 11.04 22.27
N ASN A 239 22.96 10.73 21.52
CA ASN A 239 24.09 11.64 21.35
C ASN A 239 24.19 12.30 19.97
N THR A 240 23.35 11.88 19.02
CA THR A 240 23.20 12.53 17.70
C THR A 240 21.75 12.92 17.51
N ALA A 241 21.49 14.18 17.23
CA ALA A 241 20.17 14.71 16.92
C ALA A 241 20.14 15.27 15.50
N MET A 242 19.02 15.10 14.81
CA MET A 242 18.72 15.76 13.56
C MET A 242 17.52 16.65 13.73
N VAL A 243 17.58 17.82 13.11
CA VAL A 243 16.52 18.84 13.13
C VAL A 243 16.21 19.23 11.68
N GLY A 244 14.97 18.97 11.26
CA GLY A 244 14.47 19.32 9.93
C GLY A 244 13.82 20.68 9.92
N GLY A 245 14.04 21.38 8.80
CA GLY A 245 13.46 22.69 8.54
C GLY A 245 13.00 22.82 7.09
N PRO A 246 11.77 22.34 6.79
CA PRO A 246 11.26 22.31 5.41
C PRO A 246 11.04 23.69 4.79
N GLY A 247 10.95 24.75 5.60
CA GLY A 247 10.81 26.12 5.15
C GLY A 247 12.11 26.78 4.71
N ASP A 248 13.27 26.19 5.00
CA ASP A 248 14.59 26.77 4.67
C ASP A 248 14.68 27.14 3.19
N ASN A 249 15.29 28.32 2.94
CA ASN A 249 15.53 28.81 1.59
C ASN A 249 14.28 28.77 0.68
N GLY A 250 13.15 29.30 1.20
CA GLY A 250 11.91 29.44 0.44
C GLY A 250 11.23 28.10 0.12
N GLY A 251 11.28 27.12 1.02
CA GLY A 251 10.65 25.80 0.87
C GLY A 251 11.50 24.78 0.14
N ALA A 252 12.76 25.11 -0.12
CA ALA A 252 13.73 24.11 -0.56
C ALA A 252 13.94 23.04 0.52
N GLY A 253 13.98 23.49 1.78
CA GLY A 253 14.17 22.70 2.95
C GLY A 253 15.60 22.32 3.22
N ALA A 254 15.89 21.97 4.47
CA ALA A 254 17.22 21.54 4.93
C ALA A 254 17.13 20.68 6.19
N VAL A 255 18.25 20.06 6.55
CA VAL A 255 18.40 19.28 7.77
C VAL A 255 19.75 19.65 8.41
N TRP A 256 19.75 19.79 9.72
CA TRP A 256 20.96 20.04 10.52
C TRP A 256 21.19 18.91 11.49
N VAL A 257 22.45 18.57 11.69
CA VAL A 257 22.90 17.54 12.62
C VAL A 257 23.58 18.20 13.80
N PHE A 258 23.21 17.76 14.99
CA PHE A 258 23.84 18.15 16.23
C PHE A 258 24.39 16.91 16.93
N THR A 259 25.57 17.04 17.54
CA THR A 259 26.19 15.98 18.34
C THR A 259 26.47 16.45 19.74
N ARG A 260 26.36 15.54 20.71
CA ARG A 260 26.53 15.82 22.13
C ARG A 260 27.87 15.29 22.63
N SER A 261 28.59 16.12 23.37
CA SER A 261 29.74 15.72 24.18
C SER A 261 29.53 16.17 25.63
N GLY A 262 29.39 15.21 26.53
CA GLY A 262 28.91 15.49 27.88
C GLY A 262 27.50 16.05 27.89
N SER A 263 27.32 17.30 28.32
CA SER A 263 26.04 18.02 28.32
C SER A 263 25.92 19.07 27.20
N VAL A 264 26.94 19.21 26.35
CA VAL A 264 27.01 20.27 25.33
C VAL A 264 26.66 19.73 23.97
N TRP A 265 25.69 20.37 23.33
CA TRP A 265 25.28 20.10 21.95
C TRP A 265 25.95 21.07 21.00
N THR A 266 26.49 20.56 19.91
CA THR A 266 27.15 21.38 18.86
C THR A 266 26.66 20.95 17.49
N GLN A 267 26.43 21.93 16.59
CA GLN A 267 26.12 21.64 15.20
C GLN A 267 27.31 20.94 14.52
N GLN A 268 27.06 19.81 13.85
CA GLN A 268 28.06 19.05 13.14
C GLN A 268 28.03 19.35 11.65
N GLY A 269 28.96 20.17 11.20
CA GLY A 269 29.04 20.62 9.80
C GLY A 269 27.96 21.63 9.44
N GLY A 270 27.82 21.91 8.14
CA GLY A 270 26.73 22.72 7.61
C GLY A 270 25.46 21.90 7.37
N LYS A 271 24.39 22.56 6.93
CA LYS A 271 23.15 21.88 6.58
C LYS A 271 23.37 20.83 5.49
N LEU A 272 22.66 19.71 5.60
CA LEU A 272 22.70 18.66 4.58
C LEU A 272 22.06 19.19 3.30
N ALA A 273 22.87 19.30 2.26
CA ALA A 273 22.47 19.82 0.96
C ALA A 273 22.01 18.68 0.05
N ARG A 274 21.04 18.97 -0.77
CA ARG A 274 20.37 18.05 -1.68
C ARG A 274 21.10 17.92 -3.02
N ILE A 275 21.23 16.71 -3.52
CA ILE A 275 21.54 16.44 -4.91
C ILE A 275 20.30 15.79 -5.57
N GLY A 276 19.85 16.34 -6.71
CA GLY A 276 18.77 15.78 -7.51
C GLY A 276 17.34 16.11 -7.06
N ALA A 277 17.15 17.09 -6.15
CA ALA A 277 15.83 17.61 -5.85
C ALA A 277 15.29 18.50 -6.98
N VAL A 278 13.97 18.47 -7.20
CA VAL A 278 13.27 19.22 -8.24
C VAL A 278 12.21 20.12 -7.61
N GLY A 279 12.33 21.43 -7.80
CA GLY A 279 11.40 22.42 -7.24
C GLY A 279 11.57 22.64 -5.73
N SER A 280 10.51 23.10 -5.07
CA SER A 280 10.44 23.29 -3.61
C SER A 280 10.17 21.94 -2.95
N ALA A 281 11.22 21.15 -2.73
CA ALA A 281 11.11 19.78 -2.26
C ALA A 281 10.65 19.65 -0.81
N ALA A 282 10.75 20.74 0.00
CA ALA A 282 10.47 20.75 1.43
C ALA A 282 11.27 19.67 2.19
N GLN A 283 12.58 19.56 1.89
CA GLN A 283 13.45 18.59 2.56
C GLN A 283 13.50 18.83 4.07
N GLY A 284 13.50 17.75 4.85
CA GLY A 284 13.39 17.85 6.30
C GLY A 284 11.95 17.93 6.80
N SER A 285 10.93 17.69 5.94
CA SER A 285 9.56 17.50 6.43
C SER A 285 9.44 16.26 7.31
N SER A 286 10.23 15.24 7.05
CA SER A 286 10.34 14.02 7.83
C SER A 286 11.78 13.54 7.91
N LEU A 287 12.12 12.87 9.01
CA LEU A 287 13.46 12.38 9.31
C LEU A 287 13.40 10.97 9.92
N ALA A 288 14.40 10.16 9.61
CA ALA A 288 14.69 8.95 10.37
C ALA A 288 16.22 8.77 10.49
N LEU A 289 16.66 8.22 11.62
CA LEU A 289 18.08 8.04 11.93
C LEU A 289 18.31 6.60 12.42
N SER A 290 19.38 5.93 11.95
CA SER A 290 19.77 4.62 12.43
C SER A 290 20.20 4.66 13.90
N ALA A 291 20.18 3.50 14.57
CA ALA A 291 20.52 3.40 15.99
C ALA A 291 21.93 3.94 16.31
N ASP A 292 22.89 3.69 15.44
CA ASP A 292 24.27 4.18 15.55
C ASP A 292 24.44 5.66 15.17
N GLY A 293 23.38 6.31 14.70
CA GLY A 293 23.39 7.70 14.26
C GLY A 293 24.22 7.96 13.00
N ASN A 294 24.51 6.95 12.16
CA ASN A 294 25.37 7.09 10.97
C ASN A 294 24.65 6.95 9.63
N THR A 295 23.37 6.57 9.61
CA THR A 295 22.54 6.57 8.41
C THR A 295 21.28 7.40 8.66
N ALA A 296 20.97 8.32 7.78
CA ALA A 296 19.82 9.20 7.89
C ALA A 296 18.97 9.15 6.62
N LEU A 297 17.64 9.19 6.80
CA LEU A 297 16.67 9.43 5.75
C LEU A 297 16.12 10.85 5.89
N VAL A 298 16.00 11.55 4.78
CA VAL A 298 15.46 12.90 4.70
C VAL A 298 14.33 12.92 3.67
N GLY A 299 13.12 13.18 4.11
CA GLY A 299 11.94 13.26 3.26
C GLY A 299 11.76 14.66 2.68
N GLY A 300 11.25 14.68 1.45
CA GLY A 300 10.86 15.88 0.74
C GLY A 300 9.60 15.63 -0.09
N PRO A 301 8.42 15.72 0.52
CA PRO A 301 7.15 15.38 -0.13
C PRO A 301 6.78 16.33 -1.28
N GLY A 302 7.35 17.55 -1.32
CA GLY A 302 7.12 18.52 -2.38
C GLY A 302 7.97 18.29 -3.64
N ASP A 303 8.92 17.35 -3.63
CA ASP A 303 9.80 17.09 -4.76
C ASP A 303 9.00 16.72 -6.02
N ASN A 304 9.48 17.23 -7.17
CA ASN A 304 8.87 16.95 -8.47
C ASN A 304 7.35 17.19 -8.52
N GLY A 305 6.91 18.35 -8.01
CA GLY A 305 5.50 18.75 -8.06
C GLY A 305 4.59 17.92 -7.16
N GLY A 306 5.11 17.40 -6.03
CA GLY A 306 4.35 16.60 -5.08
C GLY A 306 4.39 15.08 -5.31
N ALA A 307 5.18 14.60 -6.27
CA ALA A 307 5.47 13.17 -6.36
C ALA A 307 6.20 12.70 -5.09
N GLY A 308 7.08 13.57 -4.57
CA GLY A 308 7.84 13.34 -3.36
C GLY A 308 9.03 12.40 -3.56
N ALA A 309 9.97 12.45 -2.63
CA ALA A 309 11.15 11.59 -2.62
C ALA A 309 11.82 11.54 -1.24
N THR A 310 12.77 10.62 -1.08
CA THR A 310 13.59 10.47 0.12
C THR A 310 15.05 10.42 -0.26
N TRP A 311 15.91 11.14 0.46
CA TRP A 311 17.37 11.13 0.30
C TRP A 311 17.99 10.36 1.46
N VAL A 312 19.00 9.58 1.15
CA VAL A 312 19.80 8.86 2.13
C VAL A 312 21.13 9.55 2.32
N PHE A 313 21.52 9.77 3.57
CA PHE A 313 22.81 10.26 3.93
C PHE A 313 23.51 9.26 4.85
N THR A 314 24.83 9.13 4.69
CA THR A 314 25.68 8.31 5.57
C THR A 314 26.81 9.15 6.14
N ARG A 315 27.19 8.86 7.40
CA ARG A 315 28.25 9.55 8.13
C ARG A 315 29.49 8.68 8.26
N SER A 316 30.64 9.22 7.89
CA SER A 316 31.95 8.60 8.16
C SER A 316 32.94 9.66 8.61
N GLY A 317 33.66 9.41 9.73
CA GLY A 317 34.61 10.38 10.30
C GLY A 317 33.97 11.75 10.63
N GLY A 318 32.70 11.79 10.99
CA GLY A 318 31.97 13.03 11.29
C GLY A 318 31.47 13.79 10.07
N VAL A 319 31.71 13.31 8.84
CA VAL A 319 31.29 13.93 7.60
C VAL A 319 30.09 13.19 7.03
N TRP A 320 29.02 13.91 6.72
CA TRP A 320 27.81 13.40 6.10
C TRP A 320 27.90 13.52 4.57
N THR A 321 27.58 12.45 3.87
CA THR A 321 27.52 12.41 2.40
C THR A 321 26.24 11.75 1.93
N GLN A 322 25.63 12.26 0.85
CA GLN A 322 24.49 11.61 0.22
C GLN A 322 24.91 10.26 -0.35
N GLN A 323 24.14 9.21 -0.07
CA GLN A 323 24.35 7.85 -0.59
C GLN A 323 23.41 7.58 -1.75
N GLY A 324 23.95 7.54 -2.95
CA GLY A 324 23.19 7.24 -4.17
C GLY A 324 22.22 8.34 -4.61
N GLY A 325 21.28 7.99 -5.47
CA GLY A 325 20.18 8.86 -5.88
C GLY A 325 19.07 8.93 -4.84
N LYS A 326 18.06 9.79 -5.07
CA LYS A 326 16.86 9.83 -4.24
C LYS A 326 16.05 8.54 -4.42
N LEU A 327 15.43 8.07 -3.36
CA LEU A 327 14.49 6.97 -3.37
C LEU A 327 13.11 7.50 -3.79
N ALA A 328 12.54 6.88 -4.81
CA ALA A 328 11.17 7.09 -5.23
C ALA A 328 10.54 5.73 -5.49
N GLY A 329 9.46 5.41 -4.79
CA GLY A 329 8.80 4.13 -4.90
C GLY A 329 8.01 4.00 -6.20
N THR A 330 8.12 2.84 -6.82
CA THR A 330 7.36 2.50 -8.03
C THR A 330 5.90 2.18 -7.71
N GLY A 331 5.02 2.28 -8.70
CA GLY A 331 3.59 2.03 -8.51
C GLY A 331 2.82 3.17 -7.81
N ALA A 332 3.44 4.32 -7.62
CA ALA A 332 2.78 5.53 -7.14
C ALA A 332 1.77 6.06 -8.17
N VAL A 333 0.66 6.61 -7.71
CA VAL A 333 -0.42 7.16 -8.55
C VAL A 333 -0.66 8.62 -8.16
N GLY A 334 -0.49 9.53 -9.10
CA GLY A 334 -0.68 10.98 -8.89
C GLY A 334 0.41 11.61 -8.03
N SER A 335 0.07 12.66 -7.29
CA SER A 335 0.96 13.36 -6.35
C SER A 335 1.06 12.58 -5.04
N ALA A 336 1.86 11.51 -5.02
CA ALA A 336 1.90 10.56 -3.92
C ALA A 336 2.50 11.12 -2.62
N THR A 337 3.19 12.27 -2.67
CA THR A 337 3.88 12.91 -1.53
C THR A 337 4.84 11.96 -0.80
N GLN A 338 5.56 11.12 -1.55
CA GLN A 338 6.52 10.18 -0.97
C GLN A 338 7.55 10.91 -0.09
N GLY A 339 7.87 10.35 1.06
CA GLY A 339 8.71 11.02 2.04
C GLY A 339 7.95 12.00 2.95
N SER A 340 6.60 11.95 2.98
CA SER A 340 5.81 12.65 4.01
C SER A 340 6.07 12.09 5.41
N SER A 341 6.35 10.81 5.51
CA SER A 341 6.78 10.14 6.74
C SER A 341 7.85 9.10 6.45
N LEU A 342 8.74 8.85 7.41
CA LEU A 342 9.90 7.97 7.28
C LEU A 342 10.13 7.15 8.53
N ALA A 343 10.57 5.90 8.35
CA ALA A 343 11.14 5.08 9.40
C ALA A 343 12.36 4.32 8.89
N LEU A 344 13.30 4.00 9.78
CA LEU A 344 14.54 3.31 9.47
C LEU A 344 14.81 2.23 10.53
N SER A 345 15.22 1.03 10.11
CA SER A 345 15.66 -0.02 11.02
C SER A 345 16.89 0.38 11.83
N ALA A 346 17.11 -0.27 12.96
CA ALA A 346 18.23 0.05 13.86
C ALA A 346 19.59 -0.08 13.16
N ASP A 347 19.75 -1.05 12.28
CA ASP A 347 20.97 -1.26 11.47
C ASP A 347 21.10 -0.31 10.27
N GLY A 348 20.08 0.51 10.02
CA GLY A 348 20.04 1.46 8.92
C GLY A 348 19.91 0.81 7.53
N ASN A 349 19.45 -0.45 7.42
CA ASN A 349 19.39 -1.17 6.15
C ASN A 349 17.97 -1.40 5.61
N THR A 350 16.92 -1.13 6.40
CA THR A 350 15.53 -1.16 5.95
C THR A 350 14.89 0.21 6.16
N ALA A 351 14.37 0.79 5.10
CA ALA A 351 13.69 2.10 5.09
C ALA A 351 12.21 1.93 4.72
N VAL A 352 11.36 2.64 5.44
CA VAL A 352 9.92 2.73 5.15
C VAL A 352 9.60 4.17 4.78
N VAL A 353 8.93 4.36 3.65
CA VAL A 353 8.60 5.67 3.07
C VAL A 353 7.10 5.77 2.91
N GLY A 354 6.46 6.66 3.65
CA GLY A 354 5.04 6.96 3.50
C GLY A 354 4.79 7.97 2.40
N GLY A 355 3.59 7.87 1.80
CA GLY A 355 3.10 8.78 0.78
C GLY A 355 1.60 8.87 0.82
N SER A 356 1.10 9.73 1.70
CA SER A 356 -0.33 9.88 2.02
C SER A 356 -1.18 10.40 0.87
N GLY A 357 -0.57 11.09 -0.11
CA GLY A 357 -1.25 11.61 -1.30
C GLY A 357 -1.48 10.57 -2.41
N ASP A 358 -0.92 9.37 -2.29
CA ASP A 358 -1.03 8.35 -3.32
C ASP A 358 -2.49 8.01 -3.64
N ASN A 359 -2.78 7.81 -4.93
CA ASN A 359 -4.11 7.40 -5.42
C ASN A 359 -5.25 8.29 -4.87
N GLY A 360 -5.10 9.61 -4.97
CA GLY A 360 -6.13 10.57 -4.55
C GLY A 360 -6.35 10.60 -3.03
N ASN A 361 -5.28 10.51 -2.25
CA ASN A 361 -5.24 10.45 -0.78
C ASN A 361 -5.74 9.13 -0.16
N ALA A 362 -5.88 8.05 -0.92
CA ALA A 362 -5.99 6.73 -0.31
C ALA A 362 -4.73 6.39 0.49
N GLY A 363 -3.59 6.85 -0.02
CA GLY A 363 -2.28 6.71 0.58
C GLY A 363 -1.65 5.33 0.40
N ALA A 364 -0.33 5.26 0.58
CA ALA A 364 0.44 4.03 0.52
C ALA A 364 1.80 4.17 1.22
N THR A 365 2.50 3.06 1.35
CA THR A 365 3.82 2.99 1.98
C THR A 365 4.75 2.11 1.15
N TRP A 366 6.01 2.50 0.97
CA TRP A 366 7.03 1.74 0.23
C TRP A 366 8.12 1.30 1.20
N VAL A 367 8.59 0.08 1.01
CA VAL A 367 9.71 -0.47 1.78
C VAL A 367 10.92 -0.61 0.86
N PHE A 368 12.07 -0.18 1.35
CA PHE A 368 13.36 -0.31 0.65
C PHE A 368 14.34 -1.04 1.55
N THR A 369 15.20 -1.87 0.99
CA THR A 369 16.33 -2.46 1.71
C THR A 369 17.65 -2.12 1.04
N ARG A 370 18.71 -2.06 1.84
CA ARG A 370 20.06 -1.73 1.40
C ARG A 370 20.98 -2.95 1.46
N SER A 371 21.67 -3.21 0.36
CA SER A 371 22.72 -4.21 0.29
C SER A 371 23.90 -3.66 -0.48
N GLY A 372 25.12 -3.74 0.05
CA GLY A 372 26.32 -3.21 -0.58
C GLY A 372 26.26 -1.70 -0.89
N GLY A 373 25.49 -0.91 -0.10
CA GLY A 373 25.29 0.53 -0.31
C GLY A 373 24.22 0.87 -1.35
N VAL A 374 23.57 -0.10 -1.97
CA VAL A 374 22.51 0.07 -2.97
C VAL A 374 21.15 -0.20 -2.34
N TRP A 375 20.23 0.75 -2.51
CA TRP A 375 18.85 0.65 -2.04
C TRP A 375 17.96 0.10 -3.14
N THR A 376 17.13 -0.89 -2.80
CA THR A 376 16.14 -1.50 -3.69
C THR A 376 14.78 -1.56 -3.02
N GLN A 377 13.71 -1.26 -3.78
CA GLN A 377 12.34 -1.40 -3.29
C GLN A 377 12.01 -2.88 -3.07
N GLN A 378 11.31 -3.17 -1.97
CA GLN A 378 10.86 -4.50 -1.61
C GLN A 378 9.39 -4.68 -1.97
N GLY A 379 9.13 -5.47 -3.00
CA GLY A 379 7.77 -5.76 -3.46
C GLY A 379 7.00 -4.52 -3.95
N SER A 380 5.68 -4.64 -3.97
CA SER A 380 4.77 -3.54 -4.27
C SER A 380 4.59 -2.61 -3.07
N LYS A 381 4.03 -1.41 -3.28
CA LYS A 381 3.61 -0.54 -2.19
C LYS A 381 2.63 -1.26 -1.26
N LEU A 382 2.73 -0.99 0.04
CA LEU A 382 1.82 -1.51 1.06
C LEU A 382 0.58 -0.63 1.12
N VAL A 383 -0.58 -1.27 1.08
CA VAL A 383 -1.90 -0.65 1.26
C VAL A 383 -2.70 -1.52 2.22
N GLY A 384 -3.15 -0.96 3.31
CA GLY A 384 -3.90 -1.68 4.34
C GLY A 384 -5.31 -2.02 3.89
N ILE A 385 -5.68 -3.28 4.09
CA ILE A 385 -7.02 -3.79 3.80
C ILE A 385 -8.01 -3.28 4.86
N GLY A 386 -9.24 -2.99 4.44
CA GLY A 386 -10.31 -2.51 5.34
C GLY A 386 -10.28 -0.99 5.57
N ALA A 387 -9.48 -0.26 4.81
CA ALA A 387 -9.54 1.20 4.79
C ALA A 387 -10.88 1.70 4.21
N ALA A 388 -11.39 2.79 4.75
CA ALA A 388 -12.60 3.45 4.31
C ALA A 388 -12.28 4.84 3.71
N GLY A 389 -12.75 5.10 2.50
CA GLY A 389 -12.54 6.39 1.83
C GLY A 389 -11.07 6.69 1.52
N ASN A 390 -10.71 7.96 1.60
CA ASN A 390 -9.36 8.47 1.38
C ASN A 390 -8.58 8.46 2.71
N ALA A 391 -8.19 7.27 3.18
CA ALA A 391 -7.65 7.04 4.51
C ALA A 391 -6.30 7.73 4.80
N ALA A 392 -5.63 8.27 3.79
CA ALA A 392 -4.29 8.88 3.87
C ALA A 392 -3.24 7.93 4.49
N GLN A 393 -3.28 6.65 4.10
CA GLN A 393 -2.31 5.65 4.60
C GLN A 393 -0.88 6.09 4.31
N GLY A 394 0.03 5.87 5.27
CA GLY A 394 1.40 6.37 5.17
C GLY A 394 1.55 7.85 5.53
N TYR A 395 0.53 8.48 6.11
CA TYR A 395 0.68 9.79 6.74
C TYR A 395 1.71 9.75 7.87
N SER A 396 1.69 8.68 8.64
CA SER A 396 2.72 8.33 9.62
C SER A 396 3.15 6.87 9.43
N VAL A 397 4.43 6.59 9.68
CA VAL A 397 4.99 5.23 9.62
C VAL A 397 5.95 4.99 10.77
N ALA A 398 6.01 3.75 11.27
CA ALA A 398 7.01 3.29 12.20
C ALA A 398 7.52 1.90 11.80
N LEU A 399 8.75 1.57 12.24
CA LEU A 399 9.43 0.32 11.91
C LEU A 399 10.07 -0.24 13.18
N SER A 400 9.97 -1.56 13.40
CA SER A 400 10.72 -2.24 14.47
C SER A 400 12.23 -2.16 14.23
N GLY A 401 13.02 -2.29 15.30
CA GLY A 401 14.47 -2.19 15.22
C GLY A 401 15.12 -3.19 14.25
N ASP A 402 14.56 -4.38 14.15
CA ASP A 402 15.01 -5.44 13.23
C ASP A 402 14.47 -5.29 11.79
N GLY A 403 13.63 -4.30 11.54
CA GLY A 403 12.99 -4.08 10.24
C GLY A 403 11.84 -5.04 9.92
N SER A 404 11.41 -5.90 10.85
CA SER A 404 10.43 -6.95 10.55
C SER A 404 8.97 -6.51 10.66
N THR A 405 8.67 -5.45 11.40
CA THR A 405 7.29 -4.98 11.65
C THR A 405 7.16 -3.51 11.25
N VAL A 406 6.22 -3.21 10.36
CA VAL A 406 5.85 -1.86 9.92
C VAL A 406 4.48 -1.50 10.47
N LEU A 407 4.34 -0.32 11.06
CA LEU A 407 3.08 0.28 11.46
C LEU A 407 2.81 1.49 10.56
N VAL A 408 1.62 1.55 9.98
CA VAL A 408 1.20 2.58 9.03
C VAL A 408 -0.03 3.28 9.56
N GLY A 409 0.03 4.57 9.78
CA GLY A 409 -1.11 5.38 10.18
C GLY A 409 -1.84 5.97 8.97
N GLY A 410 -3.15 6.15 9.12
CA GLY A 410 -4.03 6.79 8.16
C GLY A 410 -5.14 7.53 8.90
N TYR A 411 -4.87 8.78 9.24
CA TYR A 411 -5.70 9.60 10.13
C TYR A 411 -7.09 9.89 9.56
N ALA A 412 -7.24 9.84 8.24
CA ALA A 412 -8.50 10.16 7.56
C ALA A 412 -9.34 8.90 7.25
N ASP A 413 -8.99 7.75 7.83
CA ASP A 413 -9.79 6.54 7.68
C ASP A 413 -11.11 6.66 8.44
N ASP A 414 -12.23 6.58 7.69
CA ASP A 414 -13.56 6.77 8.25
C ASP A 414 -13.67 8.09 9.06
N THR A 415 -14.31 8.07 10.22
CA THR A 415 -14.48 9.27 11.10
C THR A 415 -13.49 9.33 12.25
N ALA A 416 -12.76 8.26 12.52
CA ALA A 416 -11.90 8.17 13.70
C ALA A 416 -10.41 7.98 13.37
N GLY A 417 -10.07 7.68 12.12
CA GLY A 417 -8.72 7.28 11.74
C GLY A 417 -8.37 5.85 12.17
N ALA A 418 -7.23 5.33 11.69
CA ALA A 418 -6.78 3.97 12.00
C ALA A 418 -5.27 3.78 11.78
N ALA A 419 -4.74 2.62 12.20
CA ALA A 419 -3.40 2.16 11.84
C ALA A 419 -3.42 0.69 11.37
N TRP A 420 -2.48 0.32 10.50
CA TRP A 420 -2.31 -1.02 9.94
C TRP A 420 -0.93 -1.55 10.27
N VAL A 421 -0.86 -2.83 10.63
CA VAL A 421 0.41 -3.49 10.90
C VAL A 421 0.75 -4.41 9.73
N PHE A 422 1.99 -4.34 9.27
CA PHE A 422 2.55 -5.27 8.30
C PHE A 422 3.77 -5.94 8.88
N VAL A 423 3.94 -7.23 8.61
CA VAL A 423 5.09 -8.00 9.08
C VAL A 423 5.86 -8.60 7.91
N ALA A 424 7.18 -8.56 8.01
CA ALA A 424 8.04 -9.26 7.07
C ALA A 424 7.81 -10.77 7.21
N GLN A 425 7.55 -11.44 6.12
CA GLN A 425 7.51 -12.90 6.12
C GLN A 425 8.94 -13.45 6.29
N THR A 426 9.26 -13.95 7.48
CA THR A 426 10.48 -14.70 7.74
C THR A 426 10.26 -16.14 7.28
N GLY A 427 10.55 -16.42 6.04
CA GLY A 427 10.46 -17.72 5.40
C GLY A 427 10.76 -17.53 3.92
N SER A 428 11.31 -18.50 3.25
CA SER A 428 11.32 -18.52 1.78
C SER A 428 9.90 -18.20 1.35
N PRO A 429 9.65 -17.25 0.42
CA PRO A 429 8.31 -17.00 -0.09
C PRO A 429 7.71 -18.37 -0.41
N SER A 430 6.50 -18.63 0.07
CA SER A 430 5.85 -19.90 -0.27
C SER A 430 5.97 -20.05 -1.78
N PRO A 431 6.45 -21.18 -2.28
CA PRO A 431 6.84 -21.29 -3.68
C PRO A 431 5.66 -20.90 -4.58
N ILE A 432 5.97 -20.19 -5.65
CA ILE A 432 5.01 -19.98 -6.72
C ILE A 432 4.70 -21.38 -7.24
N ALA A 433 3.46 -21.79 -7.13
CA ALA A 433 3.10 -23.13 -7.53
C ALA A 433 1.78 -23.18 -8.30
N ILE A 434 1.80 -23.79 -9.46
CA ILE A 434 0.62 -24.25 -10.18
C ILE A 434 0.11 -25.50 -9.46
N ARG A 435 -1.18 -25.63 -9.22
CA ARG A 435 -1.78 -26.81 -8.58
C ARG A 435 -1.44 -28.07 -9.36
N ALA A 436 -1.11 -29.16 -8.68
CA ALA A 436 -0.77 -30.42 -9.30
C ALA A 436 -1.94 -31.09 -10.05
N GLN A 437 -3.15 -30.87 -9.57
CA GLN A 437 -4.39 -31.32 -10.24
C GLN A 437 -5.24 -30.12 -10.61
N ASN A 438 -5.75 -30.11 -11.83
CA ASN A 438 -6.59 -29.05 -12.37
C ASN A 438 -5.95 -27.66 -12.24
N GLY A 439 -4.62 -27.59 -12.31
CA GLY A 439 -3.87 -26.35 -12.19
C GLY A 439 -3.89 -25.51 -13.46
N VAL A 440 -4.10 -26.12 -14.62
CA VAL A 440 -4.25 -25.42 -15.91
C VAL A 440 -5.48 -26.00 -16.62
N LEU A 441 -6.47 -25.16 -16.88
CA LEU A 441 -7.75 -25.56 -17.44
C LEU A 441 -8.17 -24.61 -18.57
N ASN A 442 -9.05 -25.08 -19.45
CA ASN A 442 -9.74 -24.22 -20.39
C ASN A 442 -10.53 -23.15 -19.63
N GLY A 443 -10.34 -21.88 -19.96
CA GLY A 443 -10.86 -20.74 -19.20
C GLY A 443 -12.36 -20.50 -19.35
N ALA A 444 -13.03 -21.18 -20.26
CA ALA A 444 -14.49 -21.10 -20.40
C ALA A 444 -15.19 -22.24 -19.66
N SER A 445 -14.70 -23.47 -19.83
CA SER A 445 -15.35 -24.66 -19.30
C SER A 445 -14.87 -25.07 -17.90
N PHE A 446 -13.65 -24.70 -17.52
CA PHE A 446 -12.93 -25.17 -16.33
C PHE A 446 -12.86 -26.70 -16.21
N ALA A 447 -13.12 -27.42 -17.28
CA ALA A 447 -13.27 -28.88 -17.27
C ALA A 447 -12.16 -29.62 -18.04
N SER A 448 -11.61 -29.04 -19.11
CA SER A 448 -10.60 -29.69 -19.95
C SER A 448 -9.20 -29.14 -19.64
N PRO A 449 -8.20 -30.00 -19.40
CA PRO A 449 -6.80 -29.56 -19.28
C PRO A 449 -6.13 -29.35 -20.65
N THR A 450 -6.81 -29.60 -21.78
CA THR A 450 -6.21 -29.48 -23.12
C THR A 450 -5.99 -28.02 -23.50
N ILE A 451 -4.80 -27.70 -24.03
CA ILE A 451 -4.44 -26.36 -24.51
C ILE A 451 -4.40 -26.35 -26.06
N ALA A 452 -4.92 -25.30 -26.65
CA ALA A 452 -4.87 -25.08 -28.10
C ALA A 452 -4.55 -23.62 -28.43
N PRO A 453 -3.94 -23.29 -29.57
CA PRO A 453 -3.64 -21.93 -29.99
C PRO A 453 -4.84 -20.99 -29.88
N GLY A 454 -4.63 -19.79 -29.28
CA GLY A 454 -5.68 -18.78 -29.13
C GLY A 454 -6.79 -19.14 -28.16
N THR A 455 -6.65 -20.22 -27.38
CA THR A 455 -7.60 -20.59 -26.31
C THR A 455 -7.39 -19.72 -25.08
N PHE A 456 -8.47 -19.22 -24.50
CA PHE A 456 -8.45 -18.70 -23.13
C PHE A 456 -8.20 -19.83 -22.14
N MET A 457 -7.12 -19.74 -21.37
CA MET A 457 -6.73 -20.70 -20.35
C MET A 457 -6.71 -20.06 -18.99
N SER A 458 -6.99 -20.82 -17.93
CA SER A 458 -6.88 -20.39 -16.54
C SER A 458 -5.87 -21.25 -15.81
N ILE A 459 -4.93 -20.60 -15.11
CA ILE A 459 -4.01 -21.23 -14.17
C ILE A 459 -4.55 -21.02 -12.77
N PHE A 460 -4.58 -22.07 -11.95
CA PHE A 460 -4.88 -22.03 -10.52
C PHE A 460 -3.69 -22.47 -9.71
N GLY A 461 -3.40 -21.76 -8.63
CA GLY A 461 -2.21 -22.02 -7.84
C GLY A 461 -2.11 -21.19 -6.57
N THR A 462 -0.87 -21.03 -6.11
CA THR A 462 -0.52 -20.20 -4.96
C THR A 462 0.60 -19.24 -5.36
N ASN A 463 0.52 -18.00 -4.89
CA ASN A 463 1.51 -16.95 -5.13
C ASN A 463 1.78 -16.68 -6.63
N LEU A 464 0.79 -16.91 -7.48
CA LEU A 464 0.91 -16.74 -8.93
C LEU A 464 1.15 -15.29 -9.36
N ALA A 465 0.73 -14.33 -8.55
CA ALA A 465 1.01 -12.91 -8.71
C ALA A 465 1.06 -12.20 -7.35
N SER A 466 1.72 -11.06 -7.26
CA SER A 466 1.81 -10.25 -6.03
C SER A 466 0.56 -9.40 -5.78
N ALA A 467 -0.22 -9.11 -6.83
CA ALA A 467 -1.44 -8.30 -6.77
C ALA A 467 -2.44 -8.76 -7.83
N THR A 468 -3.67 -8.28 -7.71
CA THR A 468 -4.70 -8.49 -8.74
C THR A 468 -4.63 -7.37 -9.78
N ALA A 469 -4.57 -7.75 -11.05
CA ALA A 469 -4.59 -6.82 -12.18
C ALA A 469 -5.32 -7.45 -13.39
N SER A 470 -5.92 -6.61 -14.20
CA SER A 470 -6.50 -6.97 -15.52
C SER A 470 -5.71 -6.25 -16.60
N TRP A 471 -5.72 -6.79 -17.81
CA TRP A 471 -5.03 -6.19 -18.94
C TRP A 471 -5.51 -4.76 -19.25
N ASP A 472 -4.55 -3.93 -19.59
CA ASP A 472 -4.77 -2.66 -20.28
C ASP A 472 -4.20 -2.82 -21.69
N ILE A 473 -5.05 -2.63 -22.71
CA ILE A 473 -4.70 -2.88 -24.10
C ILE A 473 -4.16 -1.59 -24.69
N VAL A 474 -2.88 -1.58 -25.05
CA VAL A 474 -2.20 -0.43 -25.63
C VAL A 474 -1.87 -0.74 -27.10
N ASP A 475 -2.17 0.19 -28.01
CA ASP A 475 -1.85 0.09 -29.43
C ASP A 475 -2.35 -1.22 -30.10
N ASN A 476 -3.52 -1.71 -29.68
CA ASN A 476 -4.10 -2.98 -30.11
C ASN A 476 -3.26 -4.22 -29.78
N GLN A 477 -2.26 -4.11 -28.90
CA GLN A 477 -1.43 -5.22 -28.44
C GLN A 477 -1.88 -5.70 -27.07
N LEU A 478 -1.93 -7.02 -26.92
CA LEU A 478 -2.21 -7.68 -25.64
C LEU A 478 -0.93 -7.82 -24.82
N PRO A 479 -0.93 -7.52 -23.52
CA PRO A 479 0.29 -7.60 -22.71
C PRO A 479 0.75 -9.05 -22.52
N THR A 480 2.06 -9.27 -22.56
CA THR A 480 2.70 -10.54 -22.18
C THR A 480 3.23 -10.54 -20.74
N THR A 481 3.15 -9.38 -20.08
CA THR A 481 3.48 -9.21 -18.66
C THR A 481 2.41 -8.34 -18.01
N LEU A 482 1.88 -8.76 -16.88
CA LEU A 482 0.84 -8.03 -16.15
C LEU A 482 1.14 -8.08 -14.64
N GLY A 483 1.23 -6.90 -13.99
CA GLY A 483 1.58 -6.81 -12.58
C GLY A 483 2.90 -7.50 -12.21
N GLY A 484 3.90 -7.48 -13.10
CA GLY A 484 5.20 -8.15 -12.91
C GLY A 484 5.17 -9.67 -13.05
N THR A 485 4.06 -10.22 -13.58
CA THR A 485 3.86 -11.67 -13.81
C THR A 485 3.84 -11.97 -15.31
N SER A 486 4.52 -13.03 -15.72
CA SER A 486 4.51 -13.60 -17.08
C SER A 486 4.10 -15.07 -17.03
N VAL A 487 3.49 -15.56 -18.12
CA VAL A 487 3.19 -16.99 -18.33
C VAL A 487 4.05 -17.49 -19.48
N LEU A 488 4.80 -18.56 -19.24
CA LEU A 488 5.60 -19.25 -20.23
C LEU A 488 4.87 -20.49 -20.70
N VAL A 489 4.68 -20.64 -21.98
CA VAL A 489 4.12 -21.83 -22.64
C VAL A 489 5.18 -22.37 -23.59
N ASN A 490 5.75 -23.54 -23.32
CA ASN A 490 6.93 -24.06 -24.02
C ASN A 490 8.11 -23.07 -24.07
N GLY A 491 8.23 -22.19 -23.06
CA GLY A 491 9.26 -21.15 -22.99
C GLY A 491 8.93 -19.85 -23.71
N GLU A 492 7.82 -19.77 -24.42
CA GLU A 492 7.32 -18.54 -25.07
C GLU A 492 6.37 -17.78 -24.14
N ASN A 493 6.43 -16.44 -24.16
CA ASN A 493 5.52 -15.61 -23.38
C ASN A 493 4.10 -15.65 -23.97
N ALA A 494 3.13 -16.02 -23.15
CA ALA A 494 1.72 -15.93 -23.48
C ALA A 494 1.13 -14.53 -23.19
N ASN A 495 0.07 -14.16 -23.87
CA ASN A 495 -0.65 -12.91 -23.56
C ASN A 495 -1.55 -13.11 -22.34
N ILE A 496 -1.46 -12.20 -21.37
CA ILE A 496 -2.13 -12.30 -20.07
C ILE A 496 -3.31 -11.35 -20.02
N ALA A 497 -4.47 -11.87 -19.61
CA ALA A 497 -5.69 -11.08 -19.44
C ALA A 497 -5.98 -10.67 -18.00
N TYR A 498 -5.57 -11.51 -17.03
CA TYR A 498 -5.86 -11.31 -15.64
C TYR A 498 -4.83 -12.03 -14.77
N VAL A 499 -4.44 -11.42 -13.67
CA VAL A 499 -3.60 -12.02 -12.64
C VAL A 499 -4.16 -11.76 -11.25
N SER A 500 -3.99 -12.73 -10.37
CA SER A 500 -4.20 -12.62 -8.92
C SER A 500 -3.30 -13.63 -8.22
N PRO A 501 -3.14 -13.59 -6.89
CA PRO A 501 -2.35 -14.58 -6.16
C PRO A 501 -2.79 -16.04 -6.35
N GLY A 502 -4.07 -16.27 -6.70
CA GLY A 502 -4.66 -17.61 -6.85
C GLY A 502 -5.01 -18.02 -8.26
N GLN A 503 -5.06 -17.09 -9.23
CA GLN A 503 -5.51 -17.34 -10.59
C GLN A 503 -4.83 -16.43 -11.62
N ILE A 504 -4.50 -16.98 -12.77
CA ILE A 504 -4.09 -16.23 -13.95
C ILE A 504 -4.94 -16.68 -15.15
N ASN A 505 -5.43 -15.72 -15.96
CA ASN A 505 -6.07 -16.01 -17.23
C ASN A 505 -5.17 -15.51 -18.36
N PHE A 506 -4.91 -16.38 -19.34
CA PHE A 506 -4.01 -16.10 -20.46
C PHE A 506 -4.52 -16.69 -21.77
N LEU A 507 -3.99 -16.20 -22.88
CA LEU A 507 -4.22 -16.75 -24.21
C LEU A 507 -3.05 -17.67 -24.57
N ALA A 508 -3.37 -18.88 -24.98
CA ALA A 508 -2.39 -19.86 -25.41
C ALA A 508 -1.72 -19.44 -26.71
N PRO A 509 -0.38 -19.41 -26.80
CA PRO A 509 0.34 -19.04 -28.03
C PRO A 509 0.25 -20.12 -29.12
N ALA A 510 0.71 -19.79 -30.35
CA ALA A 510 0.61 -20.67 -31.50
C ALA A 510 1.37 -21.99 -31.35
N GLY A 511 2.47 -22.00 -30.56
CA GLY A 511 3.34 -23.16 -30.39
C GLY A 511 2.80 -24.34 -29.57
N CYS A 512 1.48 -24.34 -29.21
CA CYS A 512 0.89 -25.35 -28.33
C CYS A 512 -0.07 -26.33 -28.99
N SER A 513 0.05 -26.55 -30.28
CA SER A 513 -0.93 -27.32 -31.09
C SER A 513 -0.82 -28.84 -30.99
N SER A 514 0.21 -29.39 -30.34
CA SER A 514 0.41 -30.85 -30.22
C SER A 514 1.42 -31.22 -29.12
N GLY A 515 1.39 -32.48 -28.67
CA GLY A 515 2.30 -33.01 -27.65
C GLY A 515 2.02 -32.48 -26.27
N ASP A 516 2.96 -32.74 -25.34
CA ASP A 516 2.90 -32.18 -23.98
C ASP A 516 3.46 -30.75 -23.99
N VAL A 517 2.63 -29.82 -23.59
CA VAL A 517 2.92 -28.38 -23.52
C VAL A 517 3.28 -28.02 -22.09
N SER A 518 4.48 -27.47 -21.87
CA SER A 518 4.94 -26.98 -20.58
C SER A 518 4.34 -25.62 -20.29
N VAL A 519 3.68 -25.46 -19.13
CA VAL A 519 3.16 -24.19 -18.63
C VAL A 519 3.85 -23.84 -17.32
N GLN A 520 4.39 -22.62 -17.23
CA GLN A 520 5.05 -22.07 -16.04
C GLN A 520 4.64 -20.62 -15.81
N VAL A 521 4.70 -20.17 -14.57
CA VAL A 521 4.51 -18.77 -14.17
C VAL A 521 5.84 -18.20 -13.73
N LEU A 522 6.18 -17.03 -14.25
CA LEU A 522 7.39 -16.27 -13.89
C LEU A 522 6.98 -14.96 -13.21
N THR A 523 7.55 -14.68 -12.05
CA THR A 523 7.39 -13.44 -11.30
C THR A 523 8.74 -12.91 -10.82
N SER A 524 8.79 -11.73 -10.21
CA SER A 524 9.99 -11.22 -9.53
C SER A 524 10.49 -12.16 -8.42
N ASN A 525 9.63 -13.03 -7.87
CA ASN A 525 9.94 -13.98 -6.80
C ASN A 525 10.43 -15.34 -7.31
N GLY A 526 10.57 -15.52 -8.63
CA GLY A 526 11.06 -16.74 -9.26
C GLY A 526 10.07 -17.38 -10.25
N THR A 527 10.28 -18.66 -10.55
CA THR A 527 9.49 -19.44 -11.51
C THR A 527 8.73 -20.55 -10.78
N SER A 528 7.48 -20.81 -11.18
CA SER A 528 6.68 -21.92 -10.65
C SER A 528 7.22 -23.29 -11.08
N ASN A 529 6.65 -24.35 -10.51
CA ASN A 529 6.76 -25.69 -11.10
C ASN A 529 6.25 -25.65 -12.56
N SER A 530 6.82 -26.50 -13.41
CA SER A 530 6.30 -26.77 -14.74
C SER A 530 5.13 -27.74 -14.66
N THR A 531 4.03 -27.40 -15.36
CA THR A 531 2.85 -28.26 -15.48
C THR A 531 2.68 -28.64 -16.95
N ALA A 532 2.69 -29.94 -17.23
CA ALA A 532 2.44 -30.46 -18.57
C ALA A 532 0.93 -30.50 -18.86
N VAL A 533 0.55 -29.99 -20.02
CA VAL A 533 -0.84 -29.93 -20.51
C VAL A 533 -0.88 -30.50 -21.93
N PRO A 534 -1.80 -31.42 -22.27
CA PRO A 534 -1.89 -31.93 -23.64
C PRO A 534 -2.20 -30.84 -24.65
N GLY A 535 -1.35 -30.68 -25.66
CA GLY A 535 -1.57 -29.76 -26.78
C GLY A 535 -2.52 -30.33 -27.83
N SER A 536 -3.32 -29.47 -28.42
CA SER A 536 -4.28 -29.82 -29.45
C SER A 536 -4.46 -28.68 -30.44
N THR A 537 -4.94 -28.97 -31.63
CA THR A 537 -5.33 -27.94 -32.59
C THR A 537 -6.62 -27.21 -32.23
N VAL A 538 -7.48 -27.84 -31.43
CA VAL A 538 -8.74 -27.31 -30.92
C VAL A 538 -8.95 -27.77 -29.47
N SER A 539 -9.50 -26.92 -28.64
CA SER A 539 -9.89 -27.21 -27.24
C SER A 539 -11.20 -26.47 -26.93
N PRO A 540 -12.32 -26.90 -27.52
CA PRO A 540 -13.56 -26.15 -27.46
C PRO A 540 -14.11 -26.07 -26.03
N GLY A 541 -14.45 -24.88 -25.57
CA GLY A 541 -15.10 -24.64 -24.29
C GLY A 541 -16.17 -23.55 -24.43
N LEU A 542 -17.40 -23.85 -23.98
CA LEU A 542 -18.46 -22.85 -23.86
C LEU A 542 -18.33 -22.09 -22.55
N PHE A 543 -18.49 -20.78 -22.59
CA PHE A 543 -18.67 -20.00 -21.38
C PHE A 543 -20.03 -20.31 -20.75
N MET A 544 -20.08 -20.45 -19.42
CA MET A 544 -21.25 -20.94 -18.72
C MET A 544 -21.64 -20.07 -17.54
N PHE A 545 -22.94 -19.94 -17.30
CA PHE A 545 -23.46 -19.57 -15.99
C PHE A 545 -23.65 -20.84 -15.16
N SER A 546 -23.14 -20.84 -13.94
CA SER A 546 -23.29 -21.95 -12.98
C SER A 546 -23.79 -21.41 -11.66
N GLN A 547 -24.96 -21.92 -11.21
CA GLN A 547 -25.53 -21.63 -9.90
C GLN A 547 -26.07 -22.91 -9.30
N GLY A 548 -25.39 -23.44 -8.29
CA GLY A 548 -25.71 -24.76 -7.75
C GLY A 548 -25.55 -25.85 -8.83
N ASN A 549 -26.59 -26.62 -9.08
CA ASN A 549 -26.63 -27.68 -10.10
C ASN A 549 -27.12 -27.18 -11.48
N ALA A 550 -27.46 -25.91 -11.62
CA ALA A 550 -27.90 -25.33 -12.87
C ALA A 550 -26.70 -24.81 -13.67
N HIS A 551 -26.53 -25.27 -14.90
CA HIS A 551 -25.44 -24.92 -15.81
C HIS A 551 -26.02 -24.51 -17.16
N TYR A 552 -25.88 -23.24 -17.54
CA TYR A 552 -26.38 -22.71 -18.81
C TYR A 552 -25.25 -22.17 -19.64
N ALA A 553 -25.20 -22.50 -20.90
CA ALA A 553 -24.31 -21.88 -21.88
C ALA A 553 -24.60 -20.37 -21.92
N ILE A 554 -23.55 -19.54 -21.85
CA ILE A 554 -23.71 -18.12 -22.11
C ILE A 554 -24.06 -17.99 -23.59
N SER A 555 -25.34 -17.69 -23.85
CA SER A 555 -25.89 -17.51 -25.19
C SER A 555 -26.80 -16.30 -25.20
N THR A 556 -26.71 -15.51 -26.28
CA THR A 556 -27.49 -14.28 -26.43
C THR A 556 -28.36 -14.34 -27.67
N LEU A 557 -29.55 -13.79 -27.56
CA LEU A 557 -30.46 -13.52 -28.64
C LEU A 557 -30.09 -12.22 -29.37
N PRO A 558 -30.61 -11.93 -30.56
CA PRO A 558 -30.29 -10.71 -31.28
C PRO A 558 -30.61 -9.40 -30.56
N ASP A 559 -31.56 -9.43 -29.62
CA ASP A 559 -31.91 -8.30 -28.73
C ASP A 559 -31.00 -8.18 -27.50
N GLY A 560 -29.93 -9.01 -27.40
CA GLY A 560 -28.98 -9.06 -26.29
C GLY A 560 -29.49 -9.80 -25.07
N ALA A 561 -30.69 -10.40 -25.09
CA ALA A 561 -31.19 -11.19 -23.95
C ALA A 561 -30.46 -12.53 -23.85
N TYR A 562 -30.16 -12.93 -22.61
CA TYR A 562 -29.62 -14.27 -22.32
C TYR A 562 -30.72 -15.33 -22.38
N ALA A 563 -30.45 -16.46 -23.05
CA ALA A 563 -31.37 -17.56 -23.17
C ALA A 563 -31.32 -18.52 -21.97
N ILE A 564 -31.65 -18.02 -20.78
CA ILE A 564 -31.64 -18.72 -19.49
C ILE A 564 -32.95 -18.45 -18.72
N PRO A 565 -33.28 -19.22 -17.69
CA PRO A 565 -34.45 -18.94 -16.85
C PRO A 565 -34.35 -17.59 -16.15
N SER A 566 -35.49 -16.93 -15.95
CA SER A 566 -35.57 -15.71 -15.12
C SER A 566 -35.19 -16.02 -13.68
N GLY A 567 -34.47 -15.11 -13.01
CA GLY A 567 -34.03 -15.23 -11.61
C GLY A 567 -32.65 -15.83 -11.39
N LEU A 568 -31.94 -16.25 -12.44
CA LEU A 568 -30.54 -16.68 -12.37
C LEU A 568 -29.54 -15.51 -12.41
N LEU A 569 -29.95 -14.36 -12.91
CA LEU A 569 -29.18 -13.12 -12.93
C LEU A 569 -29.91 -12.02 -12.17
N PRO A 570 -29.22 -10.93 -11.78
CA PRO A 570 -29.87 -9.75 -11.20
C PRO A 570 -31.04 -9.27 -12.08
N ALA A 571 -32.03 -8.62 -11.45
CA ALA A 571 -33.28 -8.21 -12.10
C ALA A 571 -33.08 -7.23 -13.27
N GLU A 572 -31.95 -6.54 -13.34
CA GLU A 572 -31.57 -5.62 -14.39
C GLU A 572 -31.04 -6.33 -15.65
N ALA A 573 -30.69 -7.62 -15.56
CA ALA A 573 -30.20 -8.39 -16.68
C ALA A 573 -31.35 -8.71 -17.67
N ASN A 574 -31.11 -8.47 -18.97
CA ASN A 574 -32.07 -8.86 -20.00
C ASN A 574 -32.03 -10.38 -20.18
N VAL A 575 -33.07 -11.07 -19.71
CA VAL A 575 -33.19 -12.52 -19.71
C VAL A 575 -34.53 -12.91 -20.30
N ARG A 576 -34.55 -13.81 -21.29
CA ARG A 576 -35.78 -14.43 -21.77
C ARG A 576 -35.56 -15.85 -22.33
N ALA A 577 -36.59 -16.65 -22.31
CA ALA A 577 -36.55 -17.96 -22.96
C ALA A 577 -36.33 -17.82 -24.51
N ALA A 578 -35.51 -18.68 -25.07
CA ALA A 578 -35.41 -18.82 -26.50
C ALA A 578 -36.64 -19.54 -27.06
N LYS A 579 -36.94 -19.38 -28.33
CA LYS A 579 -38.02 -20.08 -29.02
C LYS A 579 -37.46 -20.87 -30.23
N PRO A 580 -38.13 -21.96 -30.65
CA PRO A 580 -37.81 -22.61 -31.89
C PRO A 580 -37.77 -21.58 -33.05
N GLY A 581 -36.68 -21.62 -33.84
CA GLY A 581 -36.43 -20.65 -34.92
C GLY A 581 -35.59 -19.43 -34.51
N ASP A 582 -35.47 -19.12 -33.22
CA ASP A 582 -34.54 -18.05 -32.74
C ASP A 582 -33.09 -18.43 -33.07
N VAL A 583 -32.27 -17.43 -33.41
CA VAL A 583 -30.82 -17.60 -33.57
C VAL A 583 -30.10 -17.18 -32.31
N LEU A 584 -29.36 -18.10 -31.69
CA LEU A 584 -28.56 -17.87 -30.51
C LEU A 584 -27.09 -17.69 -30.87
N ALA A 585 -26.47 -16.66 -30.31
CA ALA A 585 -25.02 -16.51 -30.33
C ALA A 585 -24.43 -17.19 -29.08
N PHE A 586 -23.78 -18.34 -29.24
CA PHE A 586 -23.05 -19.05 -28.19
C PHE A 586 -21.64 -18.48 -28.06
N TRP A 587 -21.21 -18.21 -26.85
CA TRP A 587 -19.89 -17.68 -26.57
C TRP A 587 -18.95 -18.80 -26.13
N ALA A 588 -17.77 -18.88 -26.77
CA ALA A 588 -16.84 -19.99 -26.62
C ALA A 588 -15.38 -19.55 -26.71
N THR A 589 -14.48 -20.45 -26.33
CA THR A 589 -13.03 -20.32 -26.57
C THR A 589 -12.47 -21.62 -27.17
N GLY A 590 -11.27 -21.57 -27.75
CA GLY A 590 -10.53 -22.76 -28.19
C GLY A 590 -11.12 -23.48 -29.41
N LEU A 591 -11.88 -22.77 -30.24
CA LEU A 591 -12.52 -23.39 -31.41
C LEU A 591 -11.53 -23.65 -32.57
N GLY A 592 -10.27 -23.19 -32.44
CA GLY A 592 -9.20 -23.46 -33.39
C GLY A 592 -8.97 -22.36 -34.43
N PRO A 593 -8.22 -22.67 -35.51
CA PRO A 593 -7.77 -21.66 -36.45
C PRO A 593 -8.94 -21.08 -37.27
N THR A 594 -8.75 -19.84 -37.75
CA THR A 594 -9.70 -19.09 -38.55
C THR A 594 -9.16 -18.78 -39.97
N THR A 595 -10.06 -18.41 -40.87
CA THR A 595 -9.71 -17.90 -42.19
C THR A 595 -10.35 -16.52 -42.36
N PRO A 596 -9.58 -15.43 -42.55
CA PRO A 596 -8.12 -15.40 -42.46
C PRO A 596 -7.62 -15.77 -41.06
N PRO A 597 -6.35 -16.18 -40.94
CA PRO A 597 -5.74 -16.44 -39.61
C PRO A 597 -5.79 -15.20 -38.74
N TYR A 598 -6.20 -15.38 -37.49
CA TYR A 598 -6.17 -14.31 -36.50
C TYR A 598 -4.73 -14.02 -36.07
N PRO A 599 -4.25 -12.75 -36.11
CA PRO A 599 -2.91 -12.39 -35.70
C PRO A 599 -2.77 -12.52 -34.16
N GLU A 600 -1.82 -13.31 -33.73
CA GLU A 600 -1.55 -13.53 -32.31
C GLU A 600 -1.19 -12.24 -31.58
N GLY A 601 -1.64 -12.10 -30.33
CA GLY A 601 -1.32 -10.95 -29.50
C GLY A 601 -2.05 -9.65 -29.84
N GLN A 602 -2.97 -9.65 -30.79
CA GLN A 602 -3.70 -8.44 -31.19
C GLN A 602 -5.18 -8.48 -30.77
N VAL A 603 -5.80 -7.33 -30.79
CA VAL A 603 -7.25 -7.21 -30.62
C VAL A 603 -7.96 -7.62 -31.88
N VAL A 604 -9.11 -8.31 -31.78
CA VAL A 604 -9.96 -8.60 -32.93
C VAL A 604 -10.70 -7.33 -33.35
N THR A 605 -10.53 -6.97 -34.61
CA THR A 605 -11.19 -5.84 -35.24
C THR A 605 -12.06 -6.36 -36.40
N PRO A 606 -12.97 -5.55 -36.97
CA PRO A 606 -13.74 -5.95 -38.19
C PRO A 606 -12.84 -6.37 -39.36
N GLN A 607 -11.60 -5.89 -39.42
CA GLN A 607 -10.65 -6.14 -40.51
C GLN A 607 -9.88 -7.46 -40.36
N ASN A 608 -9.65 -7.94 -39.10
CA ASN A 608 -8.93 -9.19 -38.81
C ASN A 608 -9.83 -10.31 -38.24
N ARG A 609 -11.15 -10.11 -38.30
CA ARG A 609 -12.15 -11.09 -37.87
C ARG A 609 -12.17 -12.27 -38.87
N GLY A 610 -11.97 -13.49 -38.34
CA GLY A 610 -11.91 -14.71 -39.14
C GLY A 610 -13.07 -15.68 -38.87
N ILE A 611 -13.44 -16.46 -39.89
CA ILE A 611 -14.42 -17.56 -39.78
C ILE A 611 -13.66 -18.83 -39.41
N LEU A 612 -14.25 -19.73 -38.62
CA LEU A 612 -13.64 -21.02 -38.29
C LEU A 612 -13.23 -21.80 -39.55
N ALA A 613 -12.00 -22.30 -39.56
CA ALA A 613 -11.51 -23.16 -40.62
C ALA A 613 -12.08 -24.59 -40.54
N SER A 614 -12.50 -25.03 -39.36
CA SER A 614 -13.10 -26.35 -39.10
C SER A 614 -14.61 -26.24 -38.94
N LEU A 615 -15.33 -27.30 -39.35
CA LEU A 615 -16.78 -27.36 -39.16
C LEU A 615 -17.17 -27.36 -37.70
N ALA A 616 -18.04 -26.44 -37.31
CA ALA A 616 -18.71 -26.42 -36.00
C ALA A 616 -20.11 -27.04 -36.15
N THR A 617 -20.49 -27.93 -35.26
CA THR A 617 -21.85 -28.49 -35.18
C THR A 617 -22.42 -28.20 -33.80
N VAL A 618 -23.71 -27.90 -33.73
CA VAL A 618 -24.46 -27.63 -32.49
C VAL A 618 -25.67 -28.54 -32.46
N ALA A 619 -25.90 -29.22 -31.34
CA ALA A 619 -27.14 -29.91 -31.08
C ALA A 619 -27.79 -29.32 -29.83
N ILE A 620 -29.11 -29.11 -29.86
CA ILE A 620 -29.92 -28.56 -28.78
C ILE A 620 -31.06 -29.55 -28.51
N GLY A 621 -31.20 -29.99 -27.25
CA GLY A 621 -32.19 -31.00 -26.87
C GLY A 621 -32.05 -32.29 -27.68
N GLY A 622 -30.83 -32.64 -28.10
CA GLY A 622 -30.52 -33.82 -28.92
C GLY A 622 -30.83 -33.66 -30.41
N LYS A 623 -31.33 -32.51 -30.88
CA LYS A 623 -31.59 -32.23 -32.32
C LYS A 623 -30.49 -31.30 -32.87
N ASN A 624 -30.05 -31.57 -34.10
CA ASN A 624 -29.08 -30.72 -34.79
C ASN A 624 -29.68 -29.33 -35.05
N ALA A 625 -28.94 -28.32 -34.67
CA ALA A 625 -29.20 -26.92 -34.93
C ALA A 625 -28.49 -26.49 -36.22
N THR A 626 -29.11 -25.61 -37.02
CA THR A 626 -28.46 -25.00 -38.18
C THR A 626 -27.44 -23.96 -37.69
N VAL A 627 -26.16 -24.18 -37.95
CA VAL A 627 -25.11 -23.20 -37.69
C VAL A 627 -25.04 -22.20 -38.82
N GLU A 628 -25.36 -20.95 -38.58
CA GLU A 628 -25.37 -19.87 -39.57
C GLU A 628 -23.99 -19.22 -39.72
N TRP A 629 -23.25 -19.14 -38.62
CA TRP A 629 -21.92 -18.53 -38.57
C TRP A 629 -21.12 -19.04 -37.37
N ALA A 630 -19.81 -19.21 -37.54
CA ALA A 630 -18.90 -19.47 -36.44
C ALA A 630 -17.53 -18.81 -36.69
N GLY A 631 -16.96 -18.10 -35.73
CA GLY A 631 -15.69 -17.40 -35.90
C GLY A 631 -15.22 -16.68 -34.65
N ILE A 632 -14.07 -16.01 -34.81
CA ILE A 632 -13.46 -15.22 -33.72
C ILE A 632 -14.04 -13.80 -33.72
N VAL A 633 -14.41 -13.29 -32.54
CA VAL A 633 -15.00 -11.96 -32.33
C VAL A 633 -14.27 -11.10 -31.27
N GLY A 634 -13.40 -11.70 -30.50
CA GLY A 634 -12.52 -11.07 -29.54
C GLY A 634 -11.25 -11.89 -29.31
N ALA A 635 -10.25 -11.36 -28.68
CA ALA A 635 -9.04 -12.09 -28.34
C ALA A 635 -9.39 -13.35 -27.53
N GLY A 636 -9.19 -14.54 -28.12
CA GLY A 636 -9.58 -15.82 -27.52
C GLY A 636 -11.08 -16.06 -27.38
N LEU A 637 -11.92 -15.13 -27.85
CA LEU A 637 -13.37 -15.21 -27.76
C LEU A 637 -13.96 -15.53 -29.14
N TYR A 638 -14.67 -16.63 -29.18
CA TYR A 638 -15.39 -17.10 -30.39
C TYR A 638 -16.89 -17.02 -30.19
N GLN A 639 -17.59 -16.90 -31.28
CA GLN A 639 -19.04 -16.89 -31.35
C GLN A 639 -19.53 -17.95 -32.35
N ILE A 640 -20.58 -18.70 -31.99
CA ILE A 640 -21.28 -19.62 -32.85
C ILE A 640 -22.73 -19.19 -32.89
N ASN A 641 -23.25 -18.83 -34.09
CA ASN A 641 -24.65 -18.52 -34.28
C ASN A 641 -25.37 -19.79 -34.77
N ALA A 642 -26.31 -20.26 -33.95
CA ALA A 642 -27.08 -21.45 -34.32
C ALA A 642 -28.58 -21.24 -34.09
N GLN A 643 -29.38 -21.72 -35.00
CA GLN A 643 -30.82 -21.63 -34.92
C GLN A 643 -31.38 -22.72 -34.00
N VAL A 644 -32.24 -22.35 -33.07
CA VAL A 644 -32.89 -23.26 -32.12
C VAL A 644 -33.84 -24.18 -32.90
N PRO A 645 -33.62 -25.51 -32.86
CA PRO A 645 -34.53 -26.45 -33.48
C PRO A 645 -35.86 -26.57 -32.74
N ASP A 646 -36.83 -27.23 -33.32
CA ASP A 646 -38.09 -27.51 -32.62
C ASP A 646 -37.88 -28.53 -31.50
N VAL A 647 -37.69 -28.03 -30.28
CA VAL A 647 -37.46 -28.77 -29.04
C VAL A 647 -38.45 -28.37 -27.97
N PRO A 648 -38.73 -29.25 -26.98
CA PRO A 648 -39.67 -28.95 -25.90
C PRO A 648 -39.28 -27.70 -25.10
N ALA A 649 -40.29 -27.02 -24.51
CA ALA A 649 -40.05 -25.96 -23.55
C ALA A 649 -39.36 -26.50 -22.30
N GLY A 650 -38.48 -25.68 -21.67
CA GLY A 650 -37.68 -26.03 -20.51
C GLY A 650 -36.19 -26.07 -20.85
N ASP A 651 -35.43 -26.75 -19.98
CA ASP A 651 -33.98 -26.90 -20.11
C ASP A 651 -33.67 -27.88 -21.26
N ASN A 652 -32.87 -27.42 -22.20
CA ASN A 652 -32.42 -28.20 -23.34
C ASN A 652 -30.90 -28.27 -23.37
N ALA A 653 -30.36 -29.50 -23.32
CA ALA A 653 -28.92 -29.72 -23.35
C ALA A 653 -28.30 -29.22 -24.65
N VAL A 654 -27.18 -28.56 -24.56
CA VAL A 654 -26.38 -28.05 -25.67
C VAL A 654 -25.12 -28.89 -25.83
N ALA A 655 -24.91 -29.43 -27.03
CA ALA A 655 -23.67 -30.10 -27.40
C ALA A 655 -23.04 -29.38 -28.59
N VAL A 656 -21.79 -28.96 -28.43
CA VAL A 656 -20.99 -28.32 -29.49
C VAL A 656 -19.81 -29.21 -29.85
N THR A 657 -19.54 -29.38 -31.12
CA THR A 657 -18.38 -30.13 -31.62
C THR A 657 -17.67 -29.32 -32.68
N VAL A 658 -16.35 -29.21 -32.64
CA VAL A 658 -15.55 -28.49 -33.64
C VAL A 658 -14.42 -29.39 -34.12
N GLY A 659 -14.35 -29.62 -35.43
CA GLY A 659 -13.35 -30.52 -36.03
C GLY A 659 -13.38 -31.95 -35.43
N GLY A 660 -14.55 -32.42 -34.99
CA GLY A 660 -14.73 -33.74 -34.35
C GLY A 660 -14.42 -33.77 -32.85
N VAL A 661 -13.96 -32.65 -32.24
CA VAL A 661 -13.67 -32.55 -30.78
C VAL A 661 -14.86 -31.93 -30.08
N PRO A 662 -15.48 -32.61 -29.10
CA PRO A 662 -16.61 -32.05 -28.34
C PRO A 662 -16.15 -31.02 -27.34
N ALA A 663 -16.99 -29.99 -27.09
CA ALA A 663 -16.90 -29.14 -25.93
C ALA A 663 -17.37 -29.88 -24.67
N GLN A 664 -17.24 -29.22 -23.47
CA GLN A 664 -17.74 -29.80 -22.23
C GLN A 664 -19.23 -30.16 -22.32
N SER A 665 -19.63 -31.22 -21.62
CA SER A 665 -21.02 -31.61 -21.43
C SER A 665 -21.69 -30.83 -20.29
N GLY A 666 -23.02 -30.91 -20.20
CA GLY A 666 -23.80 -30.36 -19.10
C GLY A 666 -24.25 -28.89 -19.29
N ALA A 667 -23.93 -28.28 -20.42
CA ALA A 667 -24.47 -26.97 -20.78
C ALA A 667 -25.94 -27.09 -21.24
N ASN A 668 -26.79 -26.16 -20.80
CA ASN A 668 -28.19 -26.06 -21.21
C ASN A 668 -28.50 -24.67 -21.79
N ILE A 669 -29.57 -24.53 -22.52
CA ILE A 669 -30.30 -23.28 -22.75
C ILE A 669 -31.74 -23.45 -22.28
N TYR A 670 -32.43 -22.35 -22.03
CA TYR A 670 -33.82 -22.36 -21.64
C TYR A 670 -34.71 -21.98 -22.85
N VAL A 671 -35.60 -22.90 -23.25
CA VAL A 671 -36.55 -22.72 -24.36
C VAL A 671 -37.95 -22.50 -23.79
N GLY A 672 -38.64 -21.47 -24.25
CA GLY A 672 -40.04 -21.19 -23.94
C GLY A 672 -41.01 -21.68 -25.04
N ASN A 673 -42.30 -21.62 -24.72
CA ASN A 673 -43.35 -21.91 -25.68
C ASN A 673 -43.53 -20.78 -26.73
#